data_09ba2d67b6dbb07bbbcf7a0ca5e54474
#
_entry.id   09ba2d67b6dbb07bbbcf7a0ca5e54474
#
_cell.length_a   1.000
_cell.length_b   1.000
_cell.length_c   1.000
_cell.angle_alpha   90.00
_cell.angle_beta   90.00
_cell.angle_gamma   90.00
#
_symmetry.space_group_name_H-M   'P 1'
#
loop_
_entity.id
_entity.type
_entity.pdbx_description
1 polymer ?
#
loop_
_entity_poly.entity_id
_entity_poly.type
_entity_poly.pdbx_seq_one_letter_code
_entity_poly.pdbx_strand_id
1 'polypeptide(L)'
;MEYIAHIDENNKERIQTVKEHLEGTAKLSGDFAEKFGKQDWGYCCGMLHDIGKYSMDFQKRILGESNRRVDHSTAGARVCGEKKGKYSFLEYCVEGHHAGLPDYGSNFDGSDEPTLRGRRKKKISDYQAYRTEIEIPPITSSPIDLDKTVNRDFSLSVFMRMIYSCLVDADFLDTEAFMKHGKVERESGEDISVLLEKLENHISGWLQNQDIDTVNGRRTEILRHCLEMGESEKGLFRLTVPTGGGKTIASLAFALRHAVKNKMDRVIYVIPYTSIIEQNAKVFRDILGEENVLENHCNVDYESSQELMPMQLATENWEKPIVVTTNVQFFESLFSNKSSKCRKLHNIANSVIIFDEAQMLPNDYLKPCIAMIEELVNSYETSVVLCTATQPVLKSFFQNEVSIIELCPRPEEQFTFFKRAVFENAGVLTEDKLVENLKQEFQALCIVNTKKRAQRIYKTLESEGIYHLSTSMYPKHRKRVLQEIRGRLQENKRCVLVSTSLVEAGVDLDFHSVYRELAGVDSMIQAAGRCNREGIREAKESKVFIFRFEEKQNVLGQRQQIDVTKSLLADGRELSDMESIAKYFEMLYHIKGDTLDKKKIMAEFTDKKAKYNFAKVGKEFRLIEQNTKTIFVNCEKQADEILCSLKERGFTRSAIRKASHYCITVYDKEFDKLYGLGMIQPVSEDIEDFYELKDRNRYTEEIGLELEFDDGVALFF
;
A
#
# COMPACT_ATOMS: atom_id res chain seq x y z
N MET A 1 42.12 14.30 21.64
CA MET A 1 40.91 15.11 21.57
C MET A 1 39.75 14.15 21.35
N GLU A 2 38.75 14.19 22.18
CA GLU A 2 37.60 13.30 22.03
C GLU A 2 36.65 13.90 21.00
N TYR A 3 36.23 13.14 19.97
CA TYR A 3 35.33 13.60 18.92
C TYR A 3 33.92 13.24 19.29
N ILE A 4 33.01 14.25 19.33
CA ILE A 4 31.66 14.13 19.83
C ILE A 4 30.68 13.99 18.64
N ALA A 5 29.81 12.98 18.71
CA ALA A 5 28.72 12.77 17.74
C ALA A 5 27.42 13.43 18.19
N HIS A 6 27.07 13.26 19.48
CA HIS A 6 25.83 13.79 20.05
C HIS A 6 26.05 14.34 21.46
N ILE A 7 25.27 15.36 21.83
CA ILE A 7 25.21 15.93 23.18
C ILE A 7 23.76 15.89 23.63
N ASP A 8 23.51 15.45 24.85
CA ASP A 8 22.19 15.42 25.44
C ASP A 8 21.70 16.86 25.68
N GLU A 9 20.52 17.22 25.16
CA GLU A 9 19.95 18.57 25.29
C GLU A 9 19.66 18.95 26.74
N ASN A 10 19.34 17.95 27.59
CA ASN A 10 18.98 18.13 28.99
C ASN A 10 20.17 17.98 29.93
N ASN A 11 21.23 17.31 29.51
CA ASN A 11 22.45 17.09 30.29
C ASN A 11 23.69 17.22 29.41
N LYS A 12 24.23 18.42 29.28
CA LYS A 12 25.38 18.70 28.40
C LYS A 12 26.68 17.96 28.76
N GLU A 13 26.77 17.40 29.96
CA GLU A 13 27.91 16.56 30.35
C GLU A 13 27.82 15.15 29.75
N ARG A 14 26.64 14.74 29.34
CA ARG A 14 26.41 13.46 28.66
C ARG A 14 26.65 13.64 27.18
N ILE A 15 27.71 13.03 26.73
CA ILE A 15 28.12 13.01 25.32
C ILE A 15 28.14 11.58 24.78
N GLN A 16 27.96 11.44 23.48
CA GLN A 16 28.29 10.22 22.74
C GLN A 16 29.44 10.55 21.79
N THR A 17 30.50 9.78 21.86
CA THR A 17 31.63 9.94 20.94
C THR A 17 31.29 9.49 19.55
N VAL A 18 32.00 10.00 18.53
CA VAL A 18 31.83 9.57 17.13
C VAL A 18 32.09 8.08 16.99
N LYS A 19 33.09 7.56 17.68
CA LYS A 19 33.41 6.13 17.67
C LYS A 19 32.26 5.29 18.22
N GLU A 20 31.71 5.63 19.38
CA GLU A 20 30.57 4.91 19.97
C GLU A 20 29.35 4.91 19.08
N HIS A 21 29.02 6.05 18.48
CA HIS A 21 27.91 6.18 17.53
C HIS A 21 28.11 5.32 16.29
N LEU A 22 29.30 5.35 15.68
CA LEU A 22 29.62 4.54 14.51
C LEU A 22 29.57 3.05 14.83
N GLU A 23 30.14 2.61 15.95
CA GLU A 23 30.11 1.21 16.38
C GLU A 23 28.69 0.75 16.73
N GLY A 24 27.89 1.58 17.42
CA GLY A 24 26.49 1.30 17.76
C GLY A 24 25.64 1.16 16.50
N THR A 25 25.70 2.14 15.59
CA THR A 25 25.00 2.09 14.30
C THR A 25 25.46 0.91 13.45
N ALA A 26 26.77 0.62 13.40
CA ALA A 26 27.31 -0.49 12.64
C ALA A 26 26.78 -1.84 13.13
N LYS A 27 26.74 -2.05 14.44
CA LYS A 27 26.19 -3.27 15.03
C LYS A 27 24.73 -3.46 14.65
N LEU A 28 23.89 -2.46 14.88
CA LEU A 28 22.46 -2.53 14.53
C LEU A 28 22.25 -2.76 13.03
N SER A 29 22.95 -2.01 12.18
CA SER A 29 22.85 -2.15 10.72
C SER A 29 23.32 -3.52 10.24
N GLY A 30 24.37 -4.07 10.87
CA GLY A 30 24.84 -5.44 10.62
C GLY A 30 23.80 -6.49 11.02
N ASP A 31 23.24 -6.38 12.22
CA ASP A 31 22.21 -7.30 12.72
C ASP A 31 20.94 -7.29 11.82
N PHE A 32 20.54 -6.11 11.32
CA PHE A 32 19.43 -6.02 10.36
C PHE A 32 19.75 -6.67 9.02
N ALA A 33 20.95 -6.50 8.50
CA ALA A 33 21.38 -7.08 7.23
C ALA A 33 21.67 -8.58 7.31
N GLU A 34 21.86 -9.14 8.51
CA GLU A 34 22.07 -10.58 8.73
C GLU A 34 20.85 -11.40 8.30
N LYS A 35 19.62 -10.85 8.41
CA LYS A 35 18.37 -11.49 7.99
C LYS A 35 18.37 -11.97 6.53
N PHE A 36 19.18 -11.34 5.69
CA PHE A 36 19.38 -11.73 4.29
C PHE A 36 20.86 -12.01 3.95
N GLY A 37 21.65 -12.37 4.96
CA GLY A 37 23.04 -12.84 4.80
C GLY A 37 24.05 -11.78 4.40
N LYS A 38 23.83 -10.50 4.80
CA LYS A 38 24.69 -9.35 4.41
C LYS A 38 25.19 -8.55 5.62
N GLN A 39 25.45 -9.22 6.75
CA GLN A 39 25.91 -8.59 7.98
C GLN A 39 27.13 -7.69 7.76
N ASP A 40 28.14 -8.17 7.02
CA ASP A 40 29.37 -7.42 6.73
C ASP A 40 29.13 -6.12 5.97
N TRP A 41 28.13 -6.09 5.08
CA TRP A 41 27.72 -4.89 4.35
C TRP A 41 27.04 -3.88 5.27
N GLY A 42 26.07 -4.33 6.07
CA GLY A 42 25.37 -3.48 7.02
C GLY A 42 26.33 -2.86 8.03
N TYR A 43 27.18 -3.70 8.62
CA TYR A 43 28.19 -3.26 9.59
C TYR A 43 29.17 -2.24 8.99
N CYS A 44 29.71 -2.53 7.80
CA CYS A 44 30.61 -1.61 7.12
C CYS A 44 29.94 -0.28 6.75
N CYS A 45 28.67 -0.31 6.34
CA CYS A 45 27.91 0.88 6.01
C CYS A 45 27.73 1.79 7.26
N GLY A 46 27.38 1.19 8.40
CA GLY A 46 27.30 1.90 9.68
C GLY A 46 28.63 2.51 10.13
N MET A 47 29.77 1.82 9.97
CA MET A 47 31.07 2.37 10.29
C MET A 47 31.50 3.55 9.41
N LEU A 48 30.89 3.70 8.22
CA LEU A 48 31.27 4.72 7.25
C LEU A 48 30.39 5.97 7.26
N HIS A 49 29.14 5.91 7.73
CA HIS A 49 28.12 6.90 7.41
C HIS A 49 28.47 8.31 7.91
N ASP A 50 29.00 8.42 9.11
CA ASP A 50 29.23 9.68 9.82
C ASP A 50 30.69 10.00 10.10
N ILE A 51 31.62 9.45 9.33
CA ILE A 51 33.06 9.76 9.40
C ILE A 51 33.33 11.28 9.34
N GLY A 52 32.49 12.06 8.65
CA GLY A 52 32.67 13.51 8.57
C GLY A 52 32.49 14.25 9.90
N LYS A 53 31.90 13.62 10.92
CA LYS A 53 31.85 14.16 12.27
C LYS A 53 33.25 14.30 12.93
N TYR A 54 34.27 13.63 12.42
CA TYR A 54 35.67 13.83 12.84
C TYR A 54 36.27 15.16 12.36
N SER A 55 35.57 15.96 11.55
CA SER A 55 36.09 17.26 11.11
C SER A 55 35.98 18.31 12.24
N MET A 56 37.03 19.16 12.32
CA MET A 56 37.05 20.26 13.30
C MET A 56 35.89 21.24 13.14
N ASP A 57 35.38 21.43 11.92
CA ASP A 57 34.22 22.29 11.69
C ASP A 57 32.95 21.68 12.29
N PHE A 58 32.78 20.36 12.25
CA PHE A 58 31.67 19.69 12.91
C PHE A 58 31.81 19.79 14.43
N GLN A 59 33.02 19.56 14.98
CA GLN A 59 33.27 19.65 16.42
C GLN A 59 32.98 21.06 16.97
N LYS A 60 33.41 22.10 16.27
CA LYS A 60 33.07 23.51 16.63
C LYS A 60 31.57 23.76 16.63
N ARG A 61 30.86 23.18 15.65
CA ARG A 61 29.41 23.33 15.57
C ARG A 61 28.70 22.65 16.73
N ILE A 62 29.04 21.42 17.04
CA ILE A 62 28.37 20.66 18.11
C ILE A 62 28.63 21.23 19.50
N LEU A 63 29.79 21.86 19.70
CA LEU A 63 30.14 22.59 20.91
C LEU A 63 29.53 24.00 20.99
N GLY A 64 28.78 24.43 19.96
CA GLY A 64 28.13 25.74 19.94
C GLY A 64 29.05 26.90 19.56
N GLU A 65 30.29 26.65 19.13
CA GLU A 65 31.27 27.67 18.71
C GLU A 65 31.01 28.20 17.28
N SER A 66 30.16 27.48 16.51
CA SER A 66 29.81 27.87 15.15
C SER A 66 28.37 27.45 14.80
N ASN A 67 27.63 28.33 14.09
CA ASN A 67 26.29 28.06 13.58
C ASN A 67 26.28 27.56 12.14
N ARG A 68 27.44 27.39 11.50
CA ARG A 68 27.54 26.97 10.10
C ARG A 68 27.13 25.49 9.97
N ARG A 69 26.24 25.20 9.04
CA ARG A 69 25.92 23.80 8.67
C ARG A 69 27.14 23.13 8.07
N VAL A 70 27.49 21.96 8.57
CA VAL A 70 28.63 21.15 8.12
C VAL A 70 28.11 19.88 7.48
N ASP A 71 28.61 19.61 6.28
CA ASP A 71 28.35 18.36 5.57
C ASP A 71 29.29 17.26 6.12
N HIS A 72 28.70 16.25 6.72
CA HIS A 72 29.44 15.13 7.30
C HIS A 72 29.23 13.81 6.53
N SER A 73 28.15 13.67 5.74
CA SER A 73 27.87 12.45 4.97
C SER A 73 28.83 12.27 3.77
N THR A 74 29.21 13.34 3.10
CA THR A 74 30.10 13.30 1.94
C THR A 74 31.49 12.71 2.27
N ALA A 75 31.97 12.83 3.53
CA ALA A 75 33.27 12.29 3.93
C ALA A 75 33.30 10.76 3.85
N GLY A 76 32.32 10.08 4.46
CA GLY A 76 32.20 8.61 4.38
C GLY A 76 32.01 8.10 2.95
N ALA A 77 31.19 8.80 2.15
CA ALA A 77 31.01 8.48 0.73
C ALA A 77 32.32 8.58 -0.06
N ARG A 78 33.19 9.56 0.23
CA ARG A 78 34.54 9.64 -0.37
C ARG A 78 35.42 8.47 -0.01
N VAL A 79 35.41 8.06 1.25
CA VAL A 79 36.16 6.87 1.70
C VAL A 79 35.70 5.64 0.91
N CYS A 80 34.39 5.48 0.68
CA CYS A 80 33.86 4.44 -0.19
C CYS A 80 34.41 4.54 -1.62
N GLY A 81 34.39 5.72 -2.21
CA GLY A 81 34.93 5.98 -3.56
C GLY A 81 36.41 5.75 -3.70
N GLU A 82 37.22 6.06 -2.67
CA GLU A 82 38.66 5.80 -2.60
C GLU A 82 38.99 4.30 -2.51
N LYS A 83 38.24 3.56 -1.70
CA LYS A 83 38.38 2.09 -1.54
C LYS A 83 37.97 1.32 -2.79
N LYS A 84 37.03 1.84 -3.58
CA LYS A 84 36.53 1.24 -4.83
C LYS A 84 35.92 -0.17 -4.64
N GLY A 85 35.66 -0.87 -5.74
CA GLY A 85 35.12 -2.23 -5.71
C GLY A 85 33.75 -2.31 -5.01
N LYS A 86 33.63 -3.19 -4.02
CA LYS A 86 32.40 -3.40 -3.25
C LYS A 86 31.92 -2.14 -2.52
N TYR A 87 32.84 -1.32 -2.04
CA TYR A 87 32.52 -0.08 -1.31
C TYR A 87 31.79 0.96 -2.18
N SER A 88 31.92 0.90 -3.50
CA SER A 88 31.23 1.81 -4.41
C SER A 88 29.70 1.69 -4.33
N PHE A 89 29.16 0.55 -3.88
CA PHE A 89 27.72 0.37 -3.67
C PHE A 89 27.27 1.08 -2.38
N LEU A 90 28.11 1.11 -1.36
CA LEU A 90 27.83 1.81 -0.10
C LEU A 90 27.86 3.33 -0.23
N GLU A 91 28.56 3.85 -1.25
CA GLU A 91 28.67 5.30 -1.49
C GLU A 91 27.29 5.96 -1.60
N TYR A 92 26.31 5.33 -2.29
CA TYR A 92 24.93 5.82 -2.37
C TYR A 92 24.23 5.85 -1.01
N CYS A 93 24.43 4.80 -0.21
CA CYS A 93 23.79 4.67 1.09
C CYS A 93 24.32 5.72 2.07
N VAL A 94 25.64 5.80 2.17
CA VAL A 94 26.34 6.75 3.05
C VAL A 94 26.05 8.20 2.65
N GLU A 95 26.11 8.52 1.35
CA GLU A 95 25.81 9.87 0.86
C GLU A 95 24.37 10.28 1.12
N GLY A 96 23.47 9.30 1.01
CA GLY A 96 22.02 9.52 1.04
C GLY A 96 21.38 9.47 2.43
N HIS A 97 22.08 9.08 3.52
CA HIS A 97 21.42 8.71 4.78
C HIS A 97 20.55 9.83 5.38
N HIS A 98 20.90 11.09 5.19
CA HIS A 98 20.06 12.22 5.58
C HIS A 98 19.11 12.71 4.48
N ALA A 99 19.59 12.77 3.23
CA ALA A 99 18.90 13.45 2.13
C ALA A 99 18.07 12.52 1.23
N GLY A 100 18.25 11.20 1.36
CA GLY A 100 17.71 10.19 0.47
C GLY A 100 18.73 9.71 -0.56
N LEU A 101 18.52 8.48 -1.08
CA LEU A 101 19.38 7.89 -2.12
C LEU A 101 19.44 8.81 -3.34
N PRO A 102 20.64 9.29 -3.75
CA PRO A 102 20.77 10.23 -4.85
C PRO A 102 20.68 9.55 -6.22
N ASP A 103 20.50 10.35 -7.27
CA ASP A 103 20.78 9.96 -8.64
C ASP A 103 22.30 9.91 -8.87
N TYR A 104 22.75 9.05 -9.79
CA TYR A 104 24.18 8.97 -10.10
C TYR A 104 24.74 10.31 -10.61
N GLY A 105 23.99 10.98 -11.49
CA GLY A 105 24.39 12.21 -12.11
C GLY A 105 25.31 12.06 -13.32
N SER A 106 25.83 13.19 -13.80
CA SER A 106 26.65 13.29 -15.00
C SER A 106 28.05 13.88 -14.73
N ASN A 107 28.93 13.81 -15.70
CA ASN A 107 30.26 14.45 -15.61
C ASN A 107 30.20 15.98 -15.53
N PHE A 108 29.08 16.56 -15.96
CA PHE A 108 28.88 18.02 -16.04
C PHE A 108 28.29 18.58 -14.74
N ASP A 109 27.78 17.73 -13.84
CA ASP A 109 27.18 18.17 -12.59
C ASP A 109 28.18 19.00 -11.76
N GLY A 110 27.73 20.12 -11.26
CA GLY A 110 28.47 20.97 -10.33
C GLY A 110 28.53 20.41 -8.92
N SER A 111 29.28 21.04 -8.02
CA SER A 111 29.36 20.66 -6.59
C SER A 111 28.06 20.84 -5.83
N ASP A 112 27.14 21.65 -6.34
CA ASP A 112 25.88 21.99 -5.69
C ASP A 112 24.72 21.09 -6.15
N GLU A 113 24.95 20.27 -7.20
CA GLU A 113 23.97 19.30 -7.68
C GLU A 113 23.80 18.15 -6.67
N PRO A 114 22.54 17.74 -6.36
CA PRO A 114 22.24 16.70 -5.39
C PRO A 114 22.41 15.29 -5.95
N THR A 115 23.44 15.09 -6.78
CA THR A 115 23.81 13.82 -7.40
C THR A 115 25.09 13.27 -6.80
N LEU A 116 25.29 11.96 -6.89
CA LEU A 116 26.50 11.32 -6.39
C LEU A 116 27.78 11.95 -7.01
N ARG A 117 27.73 12.26 -8.31
CA ARG A 117 28.87 12.89 -9.01
C ARG A 117 29.07 14.36 -8.63
N GLY A 118 28.02 15.11 -8.40
CA GLY A 118 28.08 16.48 -7.91
C GLY A 118 28.74 16.53 -6.55
N ARG A 119 28.29 15.71 -5.63
CA ARG A 119 28.81 15.67 -4.27
C ARG A 119 30.26 15.20 -4.17
N ARG A 120 30.73 14.32 -5.05
CA ARG A 120 32.16 13.98 -5.15
C ARG A 120 33.05 15.20 -5.39
N LYS A 121 32.54 16.26 -6.05
CA LYS A 121 33.28 17.52 -6.33
C LYS A 121 33.19 18.53 -5.19
N LYS A 122 32.36 18.30 -4.18
CA LYS A 122 32.12 19.25 -3.08
C LYS A 122 33.38 19.39 -2.23
N LYS A 123 33.72 20.62 -1.82
CA LYS A 123 34.79 20.87 -0.85
C LYS A 123 34.27 20.56 0.55
N ILE A 124 34.95 19.69 1.28
CA ILE A 124 34.65 19.33 2.66
C ILE A 124 35.86 19.53 3.55
N SER A 125 35.62 19.72 4.84
CA SER A 125 36.67 19.91 5.85
C SER A 125 37.45 18.60 6.05
N ASP A 126 38.68 18.72 6.56
CA ASP A 126 39.52 17.57 6.87
C ASP A 126 38.87 16.68 7.93
N TYR A 127 38.78 15.40 7.65
CA TYR A 127 38.17 14.36 8.49
C TYR A 127 39.11 13.19 8.76
N GLN A 128 40.39 13.28 8.38
CA GLN A 128 41.33 12.15 8.42
C GLN A 128 41.61 11.62 9.83
N ALA A 129 41.24 12.38 10.85
CA ALA A 129 41.40 11.96 12.25
C ALA A 129 40.72 10.61 12.56
N TYR A 130 39.68 10.22 11.82
CA TYR A 130 39.01 8.92 12.00
C TYR A 130 39.97 7.74 11.96
N ARG A 131 41.04 7.83 11.16
CA ARG A 131 42.05 6.73 10.97
C ARG A 131 42.82 6.36 12.24
N THR A 132 42.78 7.24 13.24
CA THR A 132 43.44 6.98 14.53
C THR A 132 42.55 6.28 15.53
N GLU A 133 41.21 6.26 15.30
CA GLU A 133 40.25 5.73 16.24
C GLU A 133 39.46 4.53 15.73
N ILE A 134 39.22 4.46 14.43
CA ILE A 134 38.42 3.39 13.83
C ILE A 134 39.13 2.73 12.65
N GLU A 135 38.87 1.45 12.48
CA GLU A 135 39.23 0.67 11.30
C GLU A 135 37.99 0.30 10.50
N ILE A 136 38.05 0.49 9.16
CA ILE A 136 36.97 0.14 8.28
C ILE A 136 37.05 -1.34 7.92
N PRO A 137 36.07 -2.16 8.33
CA PRO A 137 36.11 -3.60 8.14
C PRO A 137 36.05 -3.99 6.65
N PRO A 138 36.64 -5.14 6.27
CA PRO A 138 36.53 -5.65 4.92
C PRO A 138 35.13 -6.19 4.63
N ILE A 139 34.65 -5.99 3.38
CA ILE A 139 33.42 -6.62 2.88
C ILE A 139 33.83 -7.92 2.17
N THR A 140 33.40 -9.05 2.72
CA THR A 140 33.77 -10.38 2.22
C THR A 140 32.71 -10.99 1.33
N SER A 141 31.41 -10.86 1.69
CA SER A 141 30.31 -11.45 0.94
C SER A 141 30.03 -10.75 -0.40
N SER A 142 29.38 -11.43 -1.33
CA SER A 142 28.89 -10.83 -2.59
C SER A 142 27.64 -9.97 -2.33
N PRO A 143 27.40 -8.86 -3.06
CA PRO A 143 26.19 -8.06 -2.90
C PRO A 143 24.93 -8.83 -3.31
N ILE A 144 25.01 -9.60 -4.37
CA ILE A 144 23.91 -10.41 -4.91
C ILE A 144 24.39 -11.83 -5.22
N ASP A 145 23.45 -12.77 -5.28
CA ASP A 145 23.68 -14.12 -5.76
C ASP A 145 23.38 -14.16 -7.26
N LEU A 146 24.41 -14.38 -8.08
CA LEU A 146 24.28 -14.36 -9.56
C LEU A 146 23.42 -15.53 -10.06
N ASP A 147 23.38 -16.65 -9.36
CA ASP A 147 22.61 -17.81 -9.76
C ASP A 147 21.11 -17.62 -9.56
N LYS A 148 20.73 -16.77 -8.60
CA LYS A 148 19.34 -16.38 -8.31
C LYS A 148 18.89 -15.11 -9.04
N THR A 149 19.80 -14.39 -9.70
CA THR A 149 19.57 -13.05 -10.24
C THR A 149 19.18 -13.10 -11.68
N VAL A 150 18.02 -12.56 -12.02
CA VAL A 150 17.55 -12.42 -13.42
C VAL A 150 18.00 -11.11 -14.04
N ASN A 151 17.79 -10.00 -13.35
CA ASN A 151 18.25 -8.69 -13.78
C ASN A 151 19.27 -8.14 -12.78
N ARG A 152 20.54 -8.26 -13.12
CA ARG A 152 21.65 -7.88 -12.25
C ARG A 152 21.57 -6.43 -11.74
N ASP A 153 21.28 -5.49 -12.63
CA ASP A 153 21.23 -4.07 -12.23
C ASP A 153 20.01 -3.79 -11.34
N PHE A 154 18.89 -4.45 -11.59
CA PHE A 154 17.71 -4.34 -10.71
C PHE A 154 18.00 -4.92 -9.33
N SER A 155 18.54 -6.14 -9.25
CA SER A 155 18.90 -6.78 -7.97
C SER A 155 19.92 -5.96 -7.18
N LEU A 156 20.94 -5.39 -7.85
CA LEU A 156 21.88 -4.48 -7.19
C LEU A 156 21.19 -3.21 -6.65
N SER A 157 20.22 -2.67 -7.39
CA SER A 157 19.46 -1.49 -6.94
C SER A 157 18.60 -1.79 -5.73
N VAL A 158 17.98 -2.98 -5.66
CA VAL A 158 17.21 -3.44 -4.48
C VAL A 158 18.15 -3.67 -3.32
N PHE A 159 19.29 -4.33 -3.54
CA PHE A 159 20.32 -4.53 -2.54
C PHE A 159 20.77 -3.22 -1.88
N MET A 160 21.06 -2.19 -2.68
CA MET A 160 21.43 -0.87 -2.13
C MET A 160 20.32 -0.27 -1.27
N ARG A 161 19.04 -0.39 -1.68
CA ARG A 161 17.90 0.08 -0.88
C ARG A 161 17.78 -0.68 0.43
N MET A 162 18.04 -1.99 0.43
CA MET A 162 17.97 -2.81 1.64
C MET A 162 19.10 -2.45 2.62
N ILE A 163 20.34 -2.30 2.16
CA ILE A 163 21.47 -1.84 3.01
C ILE A 163 21.22 -0.40 3.48
N TYR A 164 20.69 0.46 2.61
CA TYR A 164 20.31 1.82 3.00
C TYR A 164 19.25 1.83 4.10
N SER A 165 18.27 0.94 4.02
CA SER A 165 17.24 0.75 5.06
C SER A 165 17.86 0.34 6.39
N CYS A 166 18.78 -0.61 6.38
CA CYS A 166 19.50 -1.05 7.58
C CYS A 166 20.26 0.12 8.22
N LEU A 167 20.99 0.89 7.41
CA LEU A 167 21.74 2.05 7.88
C LEU A 167 20.83 3.11 8.51
N VAL A 168 19.79 3.54 7.78
CA VAL A 168 18.93 4.64 8.23
C VAL A 168 18.19 4.28 9.51
N ASP A 169 17.66 3.06 9.61
CA ASP A 169 16.97 2.64 10.83
C ASP A 169 17.94 2.50 12.01
N ALA A 170 19.15 1.95 11.79
CA ALA A 170 20.17 1.82 12.80
C ALA A 170 20.64 3.18 13.35
N ASP A 171 20.90 4.17 12.49
CA ASP A 171 21.29 5.53 12.86
C ASP A 171 20.22 6.21 13.73
N PHE A 172 18.94 6.10 13.32
CA PHE A 172 17.82 6.61 14.11
C PHE A 172 17.70 5.93 15.47
N LEU A 173 17.84 4.60 15.54
CA LEU A 173 17.69 3.85 16.78
C LEU A 173 18.85 4.08 17.75
N ASP A 174 20.10 4.17 17.26
CA ASP A 174 21.26 4.49 18.07
C ASP A 174 21.14 5.90 18.66
N THR A 175 20.81 6.88 17.84
CA THR A 175 20.57 8.28 18.28
C THR A 175 19.41 8.36 19.28
N GLU A 176 18.29 7.67 19.04
CA GLU A 176 17.14 7.62 19.94
C GLU A 176 17.50 6.98 21.29
N ALA A 177 18.22 5.87 21.27
CA ALA A 177 18.69 5.20 22.50
C ALA A 177 19.59 6.11 23.33
N PHE A 178 20.48 6.85 22.70
CA PHE A 178 21.31 7.86 23.39
C PHE A 178 20.42 8.96 23.98
N MET A 179 19.57 9.63 23.20
CA MET A 179 18.76 10.76 23.65
C MET A 179 17.74 10.41 24.73
N LYS A 180 17.20 9.20 24.72
CA LYS A 180 16.20 8.70 25.69
C LYS A 180 16.81 7.87 26.84
N HIS A 181 18.13 7.90 27.06
CA HIS A 181 18.82 7.17 28.12
C HIS A 181 18.58 5.65 28.10
N GLY A 182 18.46 5.06 26.92
CA GLY A 182 18.15 3.64 26.74
C GLY A 182 16.71 3.23 27.09
N LYS A 183 15.85 4.19 27.46
CA LYS A 183 14.45 3.94 27.85
C LYS A 183 13.47 4.08 26.68
N VAL A 184 13.76 3.46 25.55
CA VAL A 184 12.79 3.38 24.45
C VAL A 184 12.06 2.05 24.57
N GLU A 185 10.88 2.04 25.17
CA GLU A 185 10.00 0.88 25.14
C GLU A 185 9.37 0.80 23.75
N ARG A 186 9.94 -0.03 22.90
CA ARG A 186 9.32 -0.47 21.65
C ARG A 186 8.67 -1.82 21.94
N GLU A 187 7.34 -1.85 21.91
CA GLU A 187 6.61 -3.11 21.99
C GLU A 187 6.73 -3.83 20.65
N SER A 188 7.63 -4.78 20.54
CA SER A 188 7.82 -5.61 19.34
C SER A 188 6.65 -6.56 19.06
N GLY A 189 5.75 -6.76 20.02
CA GLY A 189 4.71 -7.78 19.98
C GLY A 189 5.19 -9.15 20.47
N GLU A 190 4.31 -10.15 20.38
CA GLU A 190 4.59 -11.53 20.77
C GLU A 190 5.28 -12.29 19.63
N ASP A 191 5.88 -13.43 19.97
CA ASP A 191 6.48 -14.35 19.01
C ASP A 191 5.42 -14.93 18.05
N ILE A 192 5.79 -15.17 16.79
CA ILE A 192 4.89 -15.73 15.76
C ILE A 192 4.30 -17.08 16.19
N SER A 193 5.03 -17.89 16.97
CA SER A 193 4.53 -19.17 17.48
C SER A 193 3.35 -18.99 18.44
N VAL A 194 3.38 -17.96 19.28
CA VAL A 194 2.28 -17.61 20.18
C VAL A 194 1.07 -17.14 19.39
N LEU A 195 1.29 -16.35 18.32
CA LEU A 195 0.21 -15.90 17.44
C LEU A 195 -0.45 -17.07 16.69
N LEU A 196 0.34 -18.06 16.28
CA LEU A 196 -0.20 -19.29 15.70
C LEU A 196 -1.08 -20.03 16.70
N GLU A 197 -0.67 -20.20 17.94
CA GLU A 197 -1.47 -20.84 18.99
C GLU A 197 -2.79 -20.09 19.22
N LYS A 198 -2.77 -18.76 19.28
CA LYS A 198 -3.99 -17.93 19.41
C LYS A 198 -4.94 -18.20 18.23
N LEU A 199 -4.44 -18.23 17.01
CA LEU A 199 -5.25 -18.53 15.83
C LEU A 199 -5.81 -19.95 15.87
N GLU A 200 -4.98 -20.96 16.18
CA GLU A 200 -5.41 -22.37 16.24
C GLU A 200 -6.50 -22.59 17.29
N ASN A 201 -6.37 -21.95 18.45
CA ASN A 201 -7.41 -21.95 19.50
C ASN A 201 -8.72 -21.34 18.96
N HIS A 202 -8.65 -20.21 18.26
CA HIS A 202 -9.82 -19.54 17.68
C HIS A 202 -10.55 -20.41 16.65
N ILE A 203 -9.81 -21.10 15.77
CA ILE A 203 -10.39 -21.91 14.68
C ILE A 203 -10.66 -23.37 15.06
N SER A 204 -10.29 -23.81 16.27
CA SER A 204 -10.37 -25.21 16.70
C SER A 204 -11.76 -25.84 16.51
N GLY A 205 -12.81 -25.07 16.84
CA GLY A 205 -14.19 -25.51 16.64
C GLY A 205 -14.59 -25.64 15.16
N TRP A 206 -14.02 -24.79 14.28
CA TRP A 206 -14.32 -24.87 12.84
C TRP A 206 -13.70 -26.11 12.19
N LEU A 207 -12.50 -26.49 12.63
CA LEU A 207 -11.79 -27.65 12.10
C LEU A 207 -12.49 -29.00 12.36
N GLN A 208 -13.52 -29.01 13.22
CA GLN A 208 -14.35 -30.21 13.46
C GLN A 208 -15.38 -30.45 12.35
N ASN A 209 -15.72 -29.42 11.57
CA ASN A 209 -16.69 -29.56 10.49
C ASN A 209 -16.03 -30.25 9.27
N GLN A 210 -16.54 -31.43 8.90
CA GLN A 210 -16.03 -32.24 7.79
C GLN A 210 -17.03 -32.38 6.64
N ASP A 211 -18.23 -31.81 6.78
CA ASP A 211 -19.27 -31.92 5.76
C ASP A 211 -19.01 -30.96 4.61
N ILE A 212 -18.33 -31.44 3.58
CA ILE A 212 -17.95 -30.67 2.37
C ILE A 212 -19.15 -30.25 1.50
N ASP A 213 -20.35 -30.74 1.78
CA ASP A 213 -21.55 -30.32 1.08
C ASP A 213 -22.14 -29.03 1.68
N THR A 214 -21.55 -28.54 2.77
CA THR A 214 -21.91 -27.26 3.41
C THR A 214 -20.88 -26.18 3.16
N VAL A 215 -21.29 -24.91 3.21
CA VAL A 215 -20.42 -23.74 3.11
C VAL A 215 -19.31 -23.77 4.15
N ASN A 216 -19.68 -24.08 5.40
CA ASN A 216 -18.71 -24.13 6.49
C ASN A 216 -17.74 -25.32 6.34
N GLY A 217 -18.19 -26.46 5.84
CA GLY A 217 -17.30 -27.58 5.55
C GLY A 217 -16.32 -27.31 4.44
N ARG A 218 -16.74 -26.62 3.35
CA ARG A 218 -15.82 -26.18 2.30
C ARG A 218 -14.81 -25.15 2.80
N ARG A 219 -15.25 -24.18 3.61
CA ARG A 219 -14.33 -23.23 4.27
C ARG A 219 -13.31 -23.94 5.16
N THR A 220 -13.74 -24.96 5.90
CA THR A 220 -12.87 -25.78 6.75
C THR A 220 -11.88 -26.60 5.93
N GLU A 221 -12.29 -27.15 4.79
CA GLU A 221 -11.41 -27.86 3.88
C GLU A 221 -10.28 -26.97 3.38
N ILE A 222 -10.62 -25.75 2.89
CA ILE A 222 -9.64 -24.75 2.45
C ILE A 222 -8.69 -24.37 3.60
N LEU A 223 -9.24 -24.09 4.77
CA LEU A 223 -8.46 -23.70 5.95
C LEU A 223 -7.49 -24.79 6.39
N ARG A 224 -7.93 -26.06 6.46
CA ARG A 224 -7.10 -27.20 6.81
C ARG A 224 -5.96 -27.40 5.81
N HIS A 225 -6.26 -27.33 4.52
CA HIS A 225 -5.24 -27.46 3.48
C HIS A 225 -4.22 -26.32 3.54
N CYS A 226 -4.65 -25.07 3.82
CA CYS A 226 -3.73 -23.95 4.05
C CYS A 226 -2.80 -24.18 5.24
N LEU A 227 -3.29 -24.74 6.36
CA LEU A 227 -2.46 -25.11 7.51
C LEU A 227 -1.44 -26.20 7.15
N GLU A 228 -1.85 -27.25 6.42
CA GLU A 228 -0.98 -28.31 5.96
C GLU A 228 0.13 -27.77 5.02
N MET A 229 -0.26 -26.93 4.07
CA MET A 229 0.67 -26.31 3.14
C MET A 229 1.61 -25.29 3.81
N GLY A 230 1.28 -24.81 5.00
CA GLY A 230 2.18 -23.99 5.81
C GLY A 230 3.52 -24.68 6.17
N GLU A 231 3.58 -26.01 6.13
CA GLU A 231 4.81 -26.79 6.33
C GLU A 231 5.75 -26.82 5.10
N SER A 232 5.37 -26.16 4.00
CA SER A 232 6.18 -26.10 2.77
C SER A 232 7.44 -25.23 2.95
N GLU A 233 8.41 -25.42 2.04
CA GLU A 233 9.58 -24.56 1.94
C GLU A 233 9.21 -23.16 1.44
N LYS A 234 10.08 -22.17 1.69
CA LYS A 234 9.91 -20.78 1.23
C LYS A 234 9.71 -20.70 -0.28
N GLY A 235 8.87 -19.77 -0.74
CA GLY A 235 8.61 -19.62 -2.15
C GLY A 235 7.42 -18.73 -2.51
N LEU A 236 6.92 -18.92 -3.73
CA LEU A 236 5.79 -18.20 -4.25
C LEU A 236 4.54 -19.10 -4.28
N PHE A 237 3.49 -18.64 -3.64
CA PHE A 237 2.21 -19.33 -3.48
C PHE A 237 1.07 -18.51 -4.07
N ARG A 238 -0.01 -19.18 -4.39
CA ARG A 238 -1.28 -18.55 -4.72
C ARG A 238 -2.42 -19.22 -3.97
N LEU A 239 -3.40 -18.42 -3.60
CA LEU A 239 -4.62 -18.88 -2.95
C LEU A 239 -5.83 -18.45 -3.79
N THR A 240 -6.31 -19.37 -4.63
CA THR A 240 -7.40 -19.12 -5.58
C THR A 240 -8.74 -19.54 -4.95
N VAL A 241 -9.32 -18.64 -4.15
CA VAL A 241 -10.54 -18.91 -3.40
C VAL A 241 -11.66 -17.95 -3.84
N PRO A 242 -12.84 -18.46 -4.22
CA PRO A 242 -13.98 -17.64 -4.59
C PRO A 242 -14.49 -16.80 -3.43
N THR A 243 -15.23 -15.75 -3.75
CA THR A 243 -15.85 -14.88 -2.73
C THR A 243 -16.72 -15.70 -1.78
N GLY A 244 -16.56 -15.48 -0.48
CA GLY A 244 -17.27 -16.25 0.55
C GLY A 244 -16.58 -17.54 1.01
N GLY A 245 -15.48 -17.96 0.38
CA GLY A 245 -14.74 -19.19 0.72
C GLY A 245 -13.78 -19.08 1.92
N GLY A 246 -13.77 -17.98 2.68
CA GLY A 246 -12.96 -17.84 3.90
C GLY A 246 -11.50 -17.44 3.68
N LYS A 247 -11.18 -16.76 2.57
CA LYS A 247 -9.82 -16.37 2.13
C LYS A 247 -8.97 -15.73 3.22
N THR A 248 -9.51 -14.76 3.99
CA THR A 248 -8.76 -13.96 4.96
C THR A 248 -8.16 -14.83 6.08
N ILE A 249 -8.95 -15.71 6.67
CA ILE A 249 -8.47 -16.58 7.77
C ILE A 249 -7.60 -17.71 7.22
N ALA A 250 -7.93 -18.27 6.05
CA ALA A 250 -7.14 -19.33 5.44
C ALA A 250 -5.72 -18.84 5.05
N SER A 251 -5.61 -17.63 4.48
CA SER A 251 -4.30 -17.03 4.16
C SER A 251 -3.48 -16.68 5.41
N LEU A 252 -4.13 -16.18 6.47
CA LEU A 252 -3.46 -15.92 7.75
C LEU A 252 -2.98 -17.22 8.40
N ALA A 253 -3.78 -18.28 8.35
CA ALA A 253 -3.43 -19.60 8.91
C ALA A 253 -2.23 -20.22 8.19
N PHE A 254 -2.22 -20.18 6.86
CA PHE A 254 -1.04 -20.54 6.07
C PHE A 254 0.18 -19.72 6.51
N ALA A 255 0.04 -18.39 6.55
CA ALA A 255 1.18 -17.49 6.78
C ALA A 255 1.81 -17.67 8.17
N LEU A 256 1.00 -17.80 9.22
CA LEU A 256 1.53 -18.02 10.57
C LEU A 256 2.20 -19.40 10.71
N ARG A 257 1.57 -20.48 10.19
CA ARG A 257 2.17 -21.81 10.20
C ARG A 257 3.47 -21.81 9.40
N HIS A 258 3.48 -21.20 8.22
CA HIS A 258 4.65 -21.10 7.34
C HIS A 258 5.78 -20.27 7.98
N ALA A 259 5.45 -19.19 8.67
CA ALA A 259 6.42 -18.37 9.37
C ALA A 259 7.07 -19.13 10.53
N VAL A 260 6.29 -19.88 11.32
CA VAL A 260 6.85 -20.75 12.40
C VAL A 260 7.76 -21.81 11.81
N LYS A 261 7.32 -22.54 10.79
CA LYS A 261 8.08 -23.62 10.14
C LYS A 261 9.43 -23.13 9.61
N ASN A 262 9.41 -21.99 8.94
CA ASN A 262 10.58 -21.42 8.25
C ASN A 262 11.35 -20.37 9.07
N LYS A 263 11.02 -20.19 10.36
CA LYS A 263 11.64 -19.23 11.28
C LYS A 263 11.63 -17.80 10.72
N MET A 264 10.47 -17.39 10.22
CA MET A 264 10.28 -16.05 9.65
C MET A 264 9.76 -15.08 10.72
N ASP A 265 10.12 -13.81 10.59
CA ASP A 265 9.92 -12.80 11.66
C ASP A 265 8.50 -12.27 11.72
N ARG A 266 7.77 -12.20 10.59
CA ARG A 266 6.48 -11.50 10.50
C ARG A 266 5.63 -11.89 9.32
N VAL A 267 4.37 -11.45 9.37
CA VAL A 267 3.42 -11.52 8.27
C VAL A 267 3.06 -10.10 7.84
N ILE A 268 3.20 -9.80 6.55
CA ILE A 268 2.82 -8.51 5.94
C ILE A 268 1.61 -8.74 5.05
N TYR A 269 0.47 -8.17 5.43
CA TYR A 269 -0.80 -8.30 4.70
C TYR A 269 -1.03 -7.04 3.87
N VAL A 270 -0.95 -7.16 2.55
CA VAL A 270 -1.02 -6.05 1.59
C VAL A 270 -2.37 -6.04 0.91
N ILE A 271 -3.13 -4.95 1.05
CA ILE A 271 -4.51 -4.80 0.60
C ILE A 271 -4.62 -3.64 -0.41
N PRO A 272 -5.46 -3.75 -1.45
CA PRO A 272 -5.55 -2.68 -2.46
C PRO A 272 -6.26 -1.41 -1.96
N TYR A 273 -7.20 -1.52 -1.02
CA TYR A 273 -8.07 -0.41 -0.60
C TYR A 273 -8.04 -0.17 0.92
N THR A 274 -8.00 1.09 1.32
CA THR A 274 -8.02 1.50 2.74
C THR A 274 -9.29 1.10 3.48
N SER A 275 -10.44 1.03 2.79
CA SER A 275 -11.72 0.61 3.39
C SER A 275 -11.73 -0.84 3.89
N ILE A 276 -10.90 -1.72 3.30
CA ILE A 276 -10.79 -3.13 3.69
C ILE A 276 -9.80 -3.32 4.83
N ILE A 277 -8.81 -2.43 4.93
CA ILE A 277 -7.74 -2.54 5.94
C ILE A 277 -8.32 -2.52 7.34
N GLU A 278 -9.16 -1.52 7.68
CA GLU A 278 -9.78 -1.41 9.00
C GLU A 278 -10.51 -2.71 9.39
N GLN A 279 -11.23 -3.32 8.45
CA GLN A 279 -11.98 -4.55 8.68
C GLN A 279 -11.06 -5.75 8.92
N ASN A 280 -10.06 -5.96 8.06
CA ASN A 280 -9.12 -7.08 8.20
C ASN A 280 -8.23 -6.91 9.42
N ALA A 281 -7.72 -5.69 9.67
CA ALA A 281 -6.92 -5.39 10.84
C ALA A 281 -7.72 -5.62 12.13
N LYS A 282 -9.01 -5.27 12.16
CA LYS A 282 -9.89 -5.58 13.29
C LYS A 282 -10.01 -7.08 13.52
N VAL A 283 -10.27 -7.87 12.49
CA VAL A 283 -10.35 -9.34 12.59
C VAL A 283 -9.04 -9.90 13.16
N PHE A 284 -7.90 -9.42 12.68
CA PHE A 284 -6.59 -9.88 13.17
C PHE A 284 -6.34 -9.47 14.63
N ARG A 285 -6.72 -8.26 15.04
CA ARG A 285 -6.63 -7.79 16.43
C ARG A 285 -7.52 -8.61 17.35
N ASP A 286 -8.76 -8.87 16.93
CA ASP A 286 -9.72 -9.66 17.70
C ASP A 286 -9.22 -11.10 17.97
N ILE A 287 -8.39 -11.66 17.07
CA ILE A 287 -7.84 -13.02 17.19
C ILE A 287 -6.47 -13.01 17.88
N LEU A 288 -5.57 -12.10 17.46
CA LEU A 288 -4.15 -12.14 17.80
C LEU A 288 -3.75 -11.19 18.94
N GLY A 289 -4.59 -10.21 19.26
CA GLY A 289 -4.30 -9.13 20.23
C GLY A 289 -3.93 -7.82 19.54
N GLU A 290 -4.36 -6.70 20.17
CA GLU A 290 -4.15 -5.33 19.67
C GLU A 290 -2.66 -5.00 19.53
N GLU A 291 -1.85 -5.45 20.47
CA GLU A 291 -0.40 -5.21 20.57
C GLU A 291 0.41 -5.84 19.43
N ASN A 292 -0.15 -6.82 18.73
CA ASN A 292 0.55 -7.60 17.70
C ASN A 292 0.31 -7.11 16.27
N VAL A 293 -0.71 -6.27 16.06
CA VAL A 293 -1.16 -5.87 14.73
C VAL A 293 -0.91 -4.39 14.48
N LEU A 294 0.00 -4.10 13.55
CA LEU A 294 0.25 -2.76 13.05
C LEU A 294 -0.59 -2.49 11.82
N GLU A 295 -1.38 -1.43 11.85
CA GLU A 295 -2.08 -0.90 10.69
C GLU A 295 -1.32 0.31 10.12
N ASN A 296 -0.89 0.26 8.87
CA ASN A 296 -0.10 1.32 8.26
C ASN A 296 -0.63 1.74 6.89
N HIS A 297 -1.41 2.81 6.88
CA HIS A 297 -1.89 3.49 5.67
C HIS A 297 -2.11 4.99 5.92
N CYS A 298 -2.50 5.75 4.89
CA CYS A 298 -2.59 7.21 4.98
C CYS A 298 -3.64 7.74 5.98
N ASN A 299 -4.65 6.95 6.33
CA ASN A 299 -5.78 7.38 7.19
C ASN A 299 -5.64 6.96 8.65
N VAL A 300 -4.60 6.23 9.05
CA VAL A 300 -4.42 5.83 10.46
C VAL A 300 -3.89 7.03 11.25
N ASP A 301 -4.63 7.43 12.27
CA ASP A 301 -4.19 8.42 13.25
C ASP A 301 -3.93 7.72 14.59
N TYR A 302 -2.68 7.53 14.92
CA TYR A 302 -2.28 7.20 16.27
C TYR A 302 -2.24 8.51 17.04
N GLU A 303 -3.29 8.81 17.81
CA GLU A 303 -3.31 10.00 18.65
C GLU A 303 -2.07 10.04 19.55
N SER A 304 -1.58 11.25 19.83
CA SER A 304 -0.36 11.52 20.62
C SER A 304 -0.59 11.29 22.12
N SER A 305 -1.25 10.19 22.50
CA SER A 305 -1.27 9.71 23.87
C SER A 305 -0.01 8.88 24.14
N GLN A 306 0.51 8.91 25.35
CA GLN A 306 1.68 8.08 25.73
C GLN A 306 1.46 6.58 25.48
N GLU A 307 0.21 6.12 25.49
CA GLU A 307 -0.18 4.73 25.24
C GLU A 307 -0.05 4.32 23.75
N LEU A 308 -0.18 5.27 22.81
CA LEU A 308 -0.10 5.00 21.37
C LEU A 308 1.28 5.28 20.76
N MET A 309 2.22 5.82 21.56
CA MET A 309 3.58 6.12 21.12
C MET A 309 4.32 4.88 20.57
N PRO A 310 4.22 3.67 21.18
CA PRO A 310 4.83 2.46 20.62
C PRO A 310 4.33 2.13 19.20
N MET A 311 3.04 2.31 18.92
CA MET A 311 2.46 2.07 17.59
C MET A 311 2.95 3.10 16.56
N GLN A 312 3.10 4.37 16.95
CA GLN A 312 3.69 5.39 16.05
C GLN A 312 5.13 5.03 15.68
N LEU A 313 5.93 4.63 16.64
CA LEU A 313 7.32 4.19 16.41
C LEU A 313 7.37 2.95 15.52
N ALA A 314 6.46 1.99 15.72
CA ALA A 314 6.37 0.79 14.90
C ALA A 314 5.97 1.07 13.44
N THR A 315 5.21 2.16 13.15
CA THR A 315 4.88 2.52 11.75
C THR A 315 6.08 2.99 10.96
N GLU A 316 7.13 3.45 11.61
CA GLU A 316 8.31 3.98 10.95
C GLU A 316 9.15 2.87 10.32
N ASN A 317 9.28 1.72 11.00
CA ASN A 317 10.11 0.60 10.56
C ASN A 317 9.40 -0.76 10.43
N TRP A 318 8.09 -0.86 10.71
CA TRP A 318 7.31 -2.10 10.64
C TRP A 318 7.83 -3.22 11.56
N GLU A 319 8.08 -2.89 12.81
CA GLU A 319 8.68 -3.82 13.78
C GLU A 319 7.70 -4.88 14.31
N LYS A 320 6.39 -4.68 14.20
CA LYS A 320 5.35 -5.61 14.69
C LYS A 320 5.31 -6.92 13.90
N PRO A 321 4.88 -8.04 14.54
CA PRO A 321 4.80 -9.35 13.89
C PRO A 321 3.72 -9.43 12.80
N ILE A 322 2.65 -8.65 12.89
CA ILE A 322 1.61 -8.55 11.87
C ILE A 322 1.52 -7.11 11.38
N VAL A 323 1.75 -6.90 10.10
CA VAL A 323 1.66 -5.59 9.46
C VAL A 323 0.56 -5.62 8.40
N VAL A 324 -0.44 -4.75 8.51
CA VAL A 324 -1.51 -4.58 7.51
C VAL A 324 -1.31 -3.26 6.79
N THR A 325 -1.13 -3.30 5.48
CA THR A 325 -0.77 -2.11 4.69
C THR A 325 -1.44 -2.10 3.30
N THR A 326 -1.22 -1.03 2.53
CA THR A 326 -1.72 -0.91 1.15
C THR A 326 -0.68 -1.27 0.11
N ASN A 327 -1.13 -1.66 -1.11
CA ASN A 327 -0.25 -1.77 -2.29
C ASN A 327 0.57 -0.49 -2.49
N VAL A 328 -0.04 0.68 -2.27
CA VAL A 328 0.62 1.98 -2.42
C VAL A 328 1.77 2.14 -1.43
N GLN A 329 1.52 1.92 -0.14
CA GLN A 329 2.56 2.02 0.89
C GLN A 329 3.67 1.00 0.68
N PHE A 330 3.32 -0.23 0.33
CA PHE A 330 4.27 -1.31 0.13
C PHE A 330 5.23 -1.00 -1.03
N PHE A 331 4.69 -0.85 -2.25
CA PHE A 331 5.53 -0.67 -3.43
C PHE A 331 6.19 0.71 -3.50
N GLU A 332 5.47 1.80 -3.13
CA GLU A 332 6.09 3.12 -3.11
C GLU A 332 7.23 3.22 -2.09
N SER A 333 7.23 2.42 -1.01
CA SER A 333 8.38 2.36 -0.10
C SER A 333 9.57 1.66 -0.74
N LEU A 334 9.34 0.53 -1.43
CA LEU A 334 10.38 -0.25 -2.10
C LEU A 334 11.05 0.49 -3.27
N PHE A 335 10.32 1.37 -3.96
CA PHE A 335 10.87 2.18 -5.05
C PHE A 335 11.27 3.60 -4.62
N SER A 336 11.06 3.98 -3.36
CA SER A 336 11.44 5.29 -2.84
C SER A 336 12.95 5.48 -2.77
N ASN A 337 13.34 6.75 -2.73
CA ASN A 337 14.68 7.18 -2.34
C ASN A 337 14.73 7.87 -0.97
N LYS A 338 13.56 8.22 -0.39
CA LYS A 338 13.46 9.00 0.86
C LYS A 338 13.75 8.13 2.08
N SER A 339 14.59 8.59 3.02
CA SER A 339 14.93 7.90 4.26
C SER A 339 13.70 7.44 5.04
N SER A 340 12.72 8.32 5.24
CA SER A 340 11.49 8.02 5.98
C SER A 340 10.63 6.90 5.37
N LYS A 341 10.68 6.70 4.05
CA LYS A 341 9.99 5.59 3.38
C LYS A 341 10.84 4.32 3.35
N CYS A 342 12.15 4.45 3.18
CA CYS A 342 13.08 3.32 3.09
C CYS A 342 13.38 2.66 4.44
N ARG A 343 13.24 3.36 5.56
CA ARG A 343 13.58 2.90 6.91
C ARG A 343 13.00 1.53 7.28
N LYS A 344 11.88 1.11 6.71
CA LYS A 344 11.17 -0.13 6.98
C LYS A 344 11.55 -1.33 6.10
N LEU A 345 12.32 -1.12 5.01
CA LEU A 345 12.49 -2.13 3.96
C LEU A 345 13.22 -3.39 4.47
N HIS A 346 14.24 -3.25 5.34
CA HIS A 346 14.98 -4.38 5.90
C HIS A 346 14.06 -5.31 6.70
N ASN A 347 12.93 -4.82 7.22
CA ASN A 347 11.93 -5.61 7.92
C ASN A 347 10.94 -6.32 6.98
N ILE A 348 11.05 -6.14 5.66
CA ILE A 348 10.37 -6.97 4.67
C ILE A 348 11.11 -8.29 4.45
N ALA A 349 12.44 -8.32 4.65
CA ALA A 349 13.20 -9.55 4.60
C ALA A 349 12.73 -10.54 5.67
N ASN A 350 12.87 -11.84 5.38
CA ASN A 350 12.45 -12.95 6.25
C ASN A 350 11.00 -12.84 6.73
N SER A 351 10.07 -12.48 5.82
CA SER A 351 8.63 -12.33 6.11
C SER A 351 7.74 -13.09 5.14
N VAL A 352 6.52 -13.44 5.57
CA VAL A 352 5.45 -13.92 4.69
C VAL A 352 4.65 -12.71 4.23
N ILE A 353 4.57 -12.49 2.91
CA ILE A 353 3.84 -11.37 2.32
C ILE A 353 2.59 -11.89 1.64
N ILE A 354 1.42 -11.42 2.05
CA ILE A 354 0.14 -11.78 1.46
C ILE A 354 -0.37 -10.58 0.65
N PHE A 355 -0.53 -10.75 -0.66
CA PHE A 355 -1.23 -9.77 -1.50
C PHE A 355 -2.68 -10.19 -1.62
N ASP A 356 -3.58 -9.52 -0.89
CA ASP A 356 -5.01 -9.73 -1.02
C ASP A 356 -5.53 -9.01 -2.27
N GLU A 357 -6.49 -9.63 -2.97
CA GLU A 357 -6.97 -9.19 -4.28
C GLU A 357 -5.82 -8.93 -5.27
N ALA A 358 -4.95 -9.93 -5.48
CA ALA A 358 -3.73 -9.81 -6.30
C ALA A 358 -3.98 -9.33 -7.74
N GLN A 359 -5.21 -9.49 -8.28
CA GLN A 359 -5.60 -8.92 -9.57
C GLN A 359 -5.63 -7.38 -9.57
N MET A 360 -5.63 -6.76 -8.39
CA MET A 360 -5.59 -5.31 -8.22
C MET A 360 -4.17 -4.75 -8.13
N LEU A 361 -3.15 -5.56 -8.43
CA LEU A 361 -1.79 -5.04 -8.61
C LEU A 361 -1.78 -3.94 -9.68
N PRO A 362 -1.01 -2.85 -9.47
CA PRO A 362 -1.09 -1.66 -10.31
C PRO A 362 -0.71 -1.94 -11.77
N ASN A 363 -1.67 -1.95 -12.68
CA ASN A 363 -1.44 -2.30 -14.08
C ASN A 363 -0.38 -1.41 -14.76
N ASP A 364 -0.34 -0.11 -14.48
CA ASP A 364 0.62 0.83 -15.08
C ASP A 364 2.07 0.62 -14.57
N TYR A 365 2.23 -0.19 -13.52
CA TYR A 365 3.51 -0.56 -12.90
C TYR A 365 3.62 -2.08 -12.65
N LEU A 366 2.85 -2.91 -13.38
CA LEU A 366 2.79 -4.34 -13.12
C LEU A 366 4.17 -5.01 -13.27
N LYS A 367 4.90 -4.71 -14.35
CA LYS A 367 6.25 -5.27 -14.59
C LYS A 367 7.22 -4.97 -13.44
N PRO A 368 7.42 -3.72 -12.98
CA PRO A 368 8.29 -3.45 -11.82
C PRO A 368 7.78 -4.05 -10.51
N CYS A 369 6.46 -4.12 -10.28
CA CYS A 369 5.91 -4.76 -9.08
C CYS A 369 6.21 -6.27 -9.06
N ILE A 370 6.01 -6.98 -10.17
CA ILE A 370 6.32 -8.41 -10.27
C ILE A 370 7.83 -8.66 -10.14
N ALA A 371 8.68 -7.86 -10.80
CA ALA A 371 10.13 -7.96 -10.65
C ALA A 371 10.58 -7.76 -9.19
N MET A 372 9.93 -6.85 -8.44
CA MET A 372 10.20 -6.65 -7.02
C MET A 372 9.75 -7.85 -6.17
N ILE A 373 8.58 -8.43 -6.44
CA ILE A 373 8.11 -9.65 -5.77
C ILE A 373 9.10 -10.80 -6.01
N GLU A 374 9.51 -11.00 -7.25
CA GLU A 374 10.48 -12.03 -7.62
C GLU A 374 11.82 -11.85 -6.91
N GLU A 375 12.33 -10.62 -6.85
CA GLU A 375 13.58 -10.29 -6.15
C GLU A 375 13.48 -10.55 -4.64
N LEU A 376 12.36 -10.18 -4.00
CA LEU A 376 12.14 -10.43 -2.58
C LEU A 376 12.12 -11.94 -2.27
N VAL A 377 11.48 -12.76 -3.09
CA VAL A 377 11.45 -14.22 -2.91
C VAL A 377 12.83 -14.83 -3.12
N ASN A 378 13.56 -14.39 -4.16
CA ASN A 378 14.83 -15.00 -4.54
C ASN A 378 16.00 -14.61 -3.63
N SER A 379 16.00 -13.38 -3.08
CA SER A 379 17.20 -12.79 -2.45
C SER A 379 17.01 -12.36 -0.99
N TYR A 380 15.76 -12.28 -0.48
CA TYR A 380 15.49 -11.70 0.85
C TYR A 380 14.72 -12.64 1.78
N GLU A 381 14.82 -13.95 1.55
CA GLU A 381 14.24 -14.99 2.42
C GLU A 381 12.72 -14.81 2.63
N THR A 382 11.99 -14.19 1.69
CA THR A 382 10.56 -13.98 1.80
C THR A 382 9.76 -15.10 1.15
N SER A 383 8.55 -15.33 1.65
CA SER A 383 7.52 -16.09 0.94
C SER A 383 6.37 -15.18 0.57
N VAL A 384 5.83 -15.35 -0.63
CA VAL A 384 4.74 -14.51 -1.13
C VAL A 384 3.50 -15.33 -1.45
N VAL A 385 2.34 -14.87 -1.00
CA VAL A 385 1.03 -15.47 -1.29
C VAL A 385 0.20 -14.49 -2.11
N LEU A 386 -0.18 -14.88 -3.33
CA LEU A 386 -1.08 -14.12 -4.19
C LEU A 386 -2.52 -14.61 -3.99
N CYS A 387 -3.30 -13.88 -3.17
CA CYS A 387 -4.68 -14.22 -2.87
C CYS A 387 -5.63 -13.54 -3.87
N THR A 388 -6.53 -14.31 -4.47
CA THR A 388 -7.48 -13.78 -5.44
C THR A 388 -8.72 -14.65 -5.60
N ALA A 389 -9.87 -14.03 -5.87
CA ALA A 389 -11.06 -14.72 -6.39
C ALA A 389 -11.05 -14.79 -7.92
N THR A 390 -10.24 -13.97 -8.59
CA THR A 390 -10.10 -13.90 -10.04
C THR A 390 -8.63 -14.04 -10.39
N GLN A 391 -8.23 -15.18 -10.93
CA GLN A 391 -6.82 -15.52 -11.12
C GLN A 391 -6.21 -14.78 -12.32
N PRO A 392 -5.39 -13.73 -12.12
CA PRO A 392 -4.63 -13.15 -13.21
C PRO A 392 -3.52 -14.11 -13.65
N VAL A 393 -3.26 -14.14 -14.96
CA VAL A 393 -2.17 -14.94 -15.54
C VAL A 393 -0.84 -14.23 -15.31
N LEU A 394 -0.39 -14.17 -14.04
CA LEU A 394 0.85 -13.49 -13.66
C LEU A 394 2.11 -14.31 -13.93
N LYS A 395 1.98 -15.63 -14.10
CA LYS A 395 3.13 -16.53 -14.29
C LYS A 395 4.06 -16.11 -15.45
N SER A 396 3.50 -15.58 -16.53
CA SER A 396 4.25 -15.13 -17.71
C SER A 396 5.11 -13.87 -17.48
N PHE A 397 4.92 -13.15 -16.37
CA PHE A 397 5.69 -11.97 -16.02
C PHE A 397 6.89 -12.25 -15.13
N PHE A 398 6.90 -13.41 -14.45
CA PHE A 398 8.08 -13.88 -13.72
C PHE A 398 9.13 -14.35 -14.73
N GLN A 399 10.36 -13.90 -14.56
CA GLN A 399 11.43 -14.14 -15.51
C GLN A 399 12.11 -15.51 -15.30
N ASN A 400 12.16 -15.98 -14.04
CA ASN A 400 12.58 -17.35 -13.75
C ASN A 400 11.43 -18.34 -13.95
N GLU A 401 11.74 -19.63 -14.17
CA GLU A 401 10.74 -20.71 -14.05
C GLU A 401 10.30 -20.85 -12.58
N VAL A 402 9.65 -19.83 -12.05
CA VAL A 402 9.16 -19.85 -10.67
C VAL A 402 7.97 -20.81 -10.59
N SER A 403 8.08 -21.79 -9.72
CA SER A 403 6.93 -22.63 -9.37
C SER A 403 6.00 -21.84 -8.45
N ILE A 404 4.78 -21.59 -8.92
CA ILE A 404 3.72 -21.00 -8.09
C ILE A 404 2.87 -22.15 -7.55
N ILE A 405 2.88 -22.34 -6.24
CA ILE A 405 2.18 -23.43 -5.56
C ILE A 405 0.76 -23.00 -5.20
N GLU A 406 -0.26 -23.77 -5.63
CA GLU A 406 -1.66 -23.51 -5.29
C GLU A 406 -1.98 -24.01 -3.86
N LEU A 407 -2.57 -23.12 -3.05
CA LEU A 407 -2.98 -23.39 -1.68
C LEU A 407 -4.47 -23.77 -1.54
N CYS A 408 -5.27 -23.53 -2.58
CA CYS A 408 -6.67 -23.93 -2.59
C CYS A 408 -6.81 -25.38 -3.03
N PRO A 409 -7.43 -26.26 -2.24
CA PRO A 409 -7.70 -27.63 -2.68
C PRO A 409 -8.80 -27.61 -3.75
N ARG A 410 -8.59 -28.30 -4.87
CA ARG A 410 -9.58 -28.47 -5.93
C ARG A 410 -10.27 -27.15 -6.37
N PRO A 411 -9.51 -26.15 -6.88
CA PRO A 411 -10.05 -24.81 -7.14
C PRO A 411 -11.33 -24.81 -8.00
N GLU A 412 -11.40 -25.62 -9.05
CA GLU A 412 -12.56 -25.69 -9.96
C GLU A 412 -13.84 -26.16 -9.25
N GLU A 413 -13.73 -27.14 -8.34
CA GLU A 413 -14.85 -27.60 -7.53
C GLU A 413 -15.29 -26.51 -6.54
N GLN A 414 -14.33 -25.78 -5.95
CA GLN A 414 -14.65 -24.66 -5.04
C GLN A 414 -15.40 -23.55 -5.80
N PHE A 415 -14.93 -23.19 -7.00
CA PHE A 415 -15.62 -22.18 -7.81
C PHE A 415 -17.04 -22.60 -8.19
N THR A 416 -17.24 -23.87 -8.53
CA THR A 416 -18.56 -24.42 -8.83
C THR A 416 -19.47 -24.38 -7.60
N PHE A 417 -18.96 -24.80 -6.43
CA PHE A 417 -19.74 -24.84 -5.18
C PHE A 417 -20.12 -23.44 -4.69
N PHE A 418 -19.18 -22.49 -4.75
CA PHE A 418 -19.42 -21.11 -4.29
C PHE A 418 -20.08 -20.21 -5.35
N LYS A 419 -20.56 -20.73 -6.46
CA LYS A 419 -21.33 -19.96 -7.44
C LYS A 419 -22.66 -19.52 -6.83
N ARG A 420 -22.79 -18.23 -6.52
CA ARG A 420 -23.89 -17.64 -5.75
C ARG A 420 -24.94 -16.93 -6.61
N ALA A 421 -24.56 -16.56 -7.83
CA ALA A 421 -25.42 -15.79 -8.73
C ALA A 421 -25.15 -16.17 -10.19
N VAL A 422 -26.08 -15.78 -11.05
CA VAL A 422 -26.00 -16.01 -12.50
C VAL A 422 -25.97 -14.65 -13.21
N PHE A 423 -25.03 -14.51 -14.14
CA PHE A 423 -24.99 -13.32 -15.00
C PHE A 423 -26.10 -13.37 -16.06
N GLU A 424 -26.82 -12.24 -16.19
CA GLU A 424 -27.83 -12.03 -17.21
C GLU A 424 -27.52 -10.77 -18.01
N ASN A 425 -27.41 -10.88 -19.33
CA ASN A 425 -27.12 -9.74 -20.17
C ASN A 425 -28.40 -8.97 -20.46
N ALA A 426 -28.60 -7.83 -19.78
CA ALA A 426 -29.75 -6.93 -19.99
C ALA A 426 -29.58 -6.00 -21.20
N GLY A 427 -28.47 -6.09 -21.92
CA GLY A 427 -28.21 -5.34 -23.15
C GLY A 427 -28.02 -3.84 -22.97
N VAL A 428 -28.66 -3.05 -23.84
CA VAL A 428 -28.61 -1.58 -23.79
C VAL A 428 -29.84 -1.06 -23.09
N LEU A 429 -29.63 -0.28 -22.02
CA LEU A 429 -30.71 0.35 -21.25
C LEU A 429 -30.63 1.88 -21.36
N THR A 430 -31.79 2.53 -21.33
CA THR A 430 -31.87 3.96 -21.01
C THR A 430 -31.86 4.16 -19.50
N GLU A 431 -31.52 5.35 -19.02
CA GLU A 431 -31.59 5.65 -17.58
C GLU A 431 -33.02 5.46 -17.03
N ASP A 432 -34.05 5.86 -17.78
CA ASP A 432 -35.44 5.68 -17.37
C ASP A 432 -35.80 4.19 -17.22
N LYS A 433 -35.38 3.34 -18.17
CA LYS A 433 -35.66 1.90 -18.09
C LYS A 433 -34.96 1.23 -16.91
N LEU A 434 -33.75 1.65 -16.63
CA LEU A 434 -33.04 1.18 -15.45
C LEU A 434 -33.75 1.61 -14.15
N VAL A 435 -34.19 2.86 -14.08
CA VAL A 435 -34.98 3.40 -12.96
C VAL A 435 -36.30 2.63 -12.78
N GLU A 436 -37.01 2.33 -13.84
CA GLU A 436 -38.24 1.51 -13.79
C GLU A 436 -37.95 0.12 -13.20
N ASN A 437 -36.87 -0.55 -13.64
CA ASN A 437 -36.49 -1.85 -13.13
C ASN A 437 -36.16 -1.77 -11.64
N LEU A 438 -35.33 -0.80 -11.20
CA LEU A 438 -34.93 -0.61 -9.81
C LEU A 438 -36.09 -0.25 -8.89
N LYS A 439 -37.12 0.44 -9.38
CA LYS A 439 -38.35 0.73 -8.60
C LYS A 439 -39.12 -0.54 -8.20
N GLN A 440 -39.00 -1.61 -8.98
CA GLN A 440 -39.66 -2.88 -8.71
C GLN A 440 -38.86 -3.78 -7.74
N GLU A 441 -37.59 -3.48 -7.55
CA GLU A 441 -36.70 -4.28 -6.70
C GLU A 441 -36.99 -4.04 -5.22
N PHE A 442 -36.86 -5.10 -4.43
CA PHE A 442 -36.98 -5.03 -2.98
C PHE A 442 -35.61 -4.76 -2.33
N GLN A 443 -34.57 -5.53 -2.71
CA GLN A 443 -33.19 -5.33 -2.28
C GLN A 443 -32.28 -5.47 -3.49
N ALA A 444 -31.78 -4.34 -4.02
CA ALA A 444 -30.94 -4.32 -5.19
C ALA A 444 -29.73 -3.40 -5.04
N LEU A 445 -28.64 -3.80 -5.63
CA LEU A 445 -27.43 -2.98 -5.79
C LEU A 445 -27.29 -2.59 -7.27
N CYS A 446 -27.24 -1.30 -7.54
CA CYS A 446 -26.93 -0.77 -8.87
C CYS A 446 -25.57 -0.10 -8.86
N ILE A 447 -24.62 -0.61 -9.66
CA ILE A 447 -23.27 -0.06 -9.77
C ILE A 447 -23.08 0.54 -11.17
N VAL A 448 -22.78 1.83 -11.22
CA VAL A 448 -22.49 2.57 -12.44
C VAL A 448 -21.05 3.11 -12.45
N ASN A 449 -20.55 3.43 -13.65
CA ASN A 449 -19.14 3.75 -13.83
C ASN A 449 -18.78 5.20 -13.48
N THR A 450 -19.75 6.10 -13.29
CA THR A 450 -19.47 7.51 -12.97
C THR A 450 -20.31 8.03 -11.80
N LYS A 451 -19.70 8.89 -10.98
CA LYS A 451 -20.36 9.56 -9.84
C LYS A 451 -21.59 10.35 -10.28
N LYS A 452 -21.47 11.12 -11.36
CA LYS A 452 -22.57 11.96 -11.90
C LYS A 452 -23.79 11.13 -12.25
N ARG A 453 -23.59 10.01 -12.97
CA ARG A 453 -24.71 9.12 -13.33
C ARG A 453 -25.33 8.48 -12.08
N ALA A 454 -24.53 8.07 -11.11
CA ALA A 454 -25.05 7.55 -9.85
C ALA A 454 -25.94 8.56 -9.12
N GLN A 455 -25.54 9.83 -9.07
CA GLN A 455 -26.35 10.91 -8.48
C GLN A 455 -27.65 11.15 -9.26
N ARG A 456 -27.63 11.18 -10.61
CA ARG A 456 -28.85 11.36 -11.44
C ARG A 456 -29.86 10.24 -11.23
N ILE A 457 -29.40 8.97 -11.31
CA ILE A 457 -30.26 7.81 -11.08
C ILE A 457 -30.86 7.84 -9.69
N TYR A 458 -30.07 8.15 -8.67
CA TYR A 458 -30.54 8.29 -7.30
C TYR A 458 -31.64 9.35 -7.19
N LYS A 459 -31.42 10.57 -7.70
CA LYS A 459 -32.40 11.68 -7.67
C LYS A 459 -33.74 11.31 -8.35
N THR A 460 -33.70 10.50 -9.43
CA THR A 460 -34.92 10.03 -10.09
C THR A 460 -35.65 8.93 -9.33
N LEU A 461 -34.92 8.16 -8.51
CA LEU A 461 -35.46 7.08 -7.68
C LEU A 461 -35.95 7.56 -6.30
N GLU A 462 -35.54 8.72 -5.85
CA GLU A 462 -35.63 9.24 -4.49
C GLU A 462 -36.94 8.88 -3.79
N SER A 463 -36.84 7.96 -2.84
CA SER A 463 -37.93 7.47 -2.01
C SER A 463 -37.36 6.73 -0.79
N GLU A 464 -38.20 6.36 0.16
CA GLU A 464 -37.77 5.60 1.33
C GLU A 464 -37.10 4.27 0.96
N GLY A 465 -35.92 4.01 1.54
CA GLY A 465 -35.15 2.79 1.29
C GLY A 465 -34.26 2.85 0.07
N ILE A 466 -34.14 4.01 -0.58
CA ILE A 466 -33.17 4.24 -1.66
C ILE A 466 -31.95 4.97 -1.11
N TYR A 467 -30.75 4.50 -1.46
CA TYR A 467 -29.48 5.07 -1.00
C TYR A 467 -28.54 5.36 -2.15
N HIS A 468 -27.69 6.37 -1.96
CA HIS A 468 -26.55 6.66 -2.82
C HIS A 468 -25.25 6.46 -2.07
N LEU A 469 -24.21 5.94 -2.75
CA LEU A 469 -22.88 5.84 -2.16
C LEU A 469 -21.79 6.05 -3.22
N SER A 470 -20.97 7.07 -3.03
CA SER A 470 -19.82 7.32 -3.91
C SER A 470 -18.71 8.10 -3.19
N THR A 471 -17.60 8.33 -3.87
CA THR A 471 -16.51 9.19 -3.36
C THR A 471 -16.83 10.70 -3.39
N SER A 472 -18.06 11.10 -3.75
CA SER A 472 -18.58 12.46 -3.51
C SER A 472 -18.90 12.70 -2.03
N MET A 473 -19.00 11.64 -1.23
CA MET A 473 -19.17 11.69 0.22
C MET A 473 -17.81 11.52 0.90
N TYR A 474 -17.55 12.27 1.99
CA TYR A 474 -16.34 12.07 2.79
C TYR A 474 -16.38 10.75 3.57
N PRO A 475 -15.23 10.19 4.01
CA PRO A 475 -15.14 8.86 4.61
C PRO A 475 -16.10 8.63 5.79
N LYS A 476 -16.21 9.58 6.73
CA LYS A 476 -17.08 9.45 7.89
C LYS A 476 -18.57 9.39 7.50
N HIS A 477 -18.99 10.17 6.51
CA HIS A 477 -20.34 10.13 5.95
C HIS A 477 -20.63 8.78 5.30
N ARG A 478 -19.72 8.27 4.46
CA ARG A 478 -19.88 6.93 3.84
C ARG A 478 -20.05 5.83 4.89
N LYS A 479 -19.28 5.89 6.00
CA LYS A 479 -19.37 4.91 7.09
C LYS A 479 -20.75 4.89 7.73
N ARG A 480 -21.36 6.08 7.94
CA ARG A 480 -22.73 6.22 8.47
C ARG A 480 -23.75 5.62 7.52
N VAL A 481 -23.74 6.00 6.24
CA VAL A 481 -24.66 5.46 5.21
C VAL A 481 -24.54 3.93 5.09
N LEU A 482 -23.31 3.40 5.11
CA LEU A 482 -23.09 1.94 5.10
C LEU A 482 -23.67 1.23 6.32
N GLN A 483 -23.62 1.84 7.52
CA GLN A 483 -24.24 1.27 8.71
C GLN A 483 -25.76 1.22 8.59
N GLU A 484 -26.38 2.27 8.05
CA GLU A 484 -27.83 2.30 7.80
C GLU A 484 -28.28 1.24 6.79
N ILE A 485 -27.53 1.11 5.67
CA ILE A 485 -27.80 0.08 4.65
C ILE A 485 -27.71 -1.32 5.25
N ARG A 486 -26.66 -1.61 6.04
CA ARG A 486 -26.50 -2.90 6.73
C ARG A 486 -27.68 -3.21 7.65
N GLY A 487 -28.06 -2.24 8.48
CA GLY A 487 -29.22 -2.40 9.38
C GLY A 487 -30.50 -2.71 8.59
N ARG A 488 -30.74 -2.00 7.49
CA ARG A 488 -31.91 -2.19 6.65
C ARG A 488 -31.95 -3.56 5.98
N LEU A 489 -30.80 -4.03 5.47
CA LEU A 489 -30.68 -5.36 4.86
C LEU A 489 -30.87 -6.48 5.91
N GLN A 490 -30.29 -6.34 7.10
CA GLN A 490 -30.46 -7.30 8.23
C GLN A 490 -31.91 -7.39 8.72
N GLU A 491 -32.61 -6.25 8.73
CA GLU A 491 -34.02 -6.19 9.10
C GLU A 491 -34.95 -6.63 7.98
N ASN A 492 -34.42 -7.09 6.85
CA ASN A 492 -35.17 -7.47 5.64
C ASN A 492 -36.15 -6.38 5.18
N LYS A 493 -35.72 -5.13 5.20
CA LYS A 493 -36.47 -3.98 4.69
C LYS A 493 -36.08 -3.68 3.25
N ARG A 494 -36.96 -2.98 2.52
CA ARG A 494 -36.65 -2.50 1.16
C ARG A 494 -35.36 -1.67 1.18
N CYS A 495 -34.40 -2.03 0.32
CA CYS A 495 -33.12 -1.34 0.21
C CYS A 495 -32.58 -1.39 -1.21
N VAL A 496 -32.56 -0.27 -1.90
CA VAL A 496 -31.93 -0.14 -3.21
C VAL A 496 -30.76 0.84 -3.11
N LEU A 497 -29.56 0.36 -3.42
CA LEU A 497 -28.33 1.16 -3.36
C LEU A 497 -27.87 1.48 -4.78
N VAL A 498 -27.73 2.76 -5.09
CA VAL A 498 -27.08 3.24 -6.32
C VAL A 498 -25.66 3.71 -5.99
N SER A 499 -24.65 3.07 -6.55
CA SER A 499 -23.26 3.33 -6.21
C SER A 499 -22.33 3.34 -7.41
N THR A 500 -21.10 3.78 -7.18
CA THR A 500 -19.95 3.53 -8.07
C THR A 500 -19.24 2.24 -7.64
N SER A 501 -18.14 1.87 -8.32
CA SER A 501 -17.31 0.70 -7.98
C SER A 501 -16.79 0.65 -6.52
N LEU A 502 -17.03 1.70 -5.74
CA LEU A 502 -16.63 1.79 -4.32
C LEU A 502 -17.13 0.60 -3.47
N VAL A 503 -18.27 -0.01 -3.83
CA VAL A 503 -18.88 -1.13 -3.08
C VAL A 503 -18.45 -2.51 -3.57
N GLU A 504 -17.69 -2.60 -4.66
CA GLU A 504 -17.21 -3.86 -5.22
C GLU A 504 -16.23 -4.56 -4.28
N ALA A 505 -15.37 -3.79 -3.61
CA ALA A 505 -14.40 -4.31 -2.67
C ALA A 505 -14.56 -3.67 -1.28
N GLY A 506 -14.30 -4.44 -0.22
CA GLY A 506 -14.22 -3.92 1.15
C GLY A 506 -15.54 -3.59 1.84
N VAL A 507 -16.67 -3.97 1.26
CA VAL A 507 -17.96 -3.73 1.89
C VAL A 507 -18.71 -5.05 2.03
N ASP A 508 -19.19 -5.33 3.24
CA ASP A 508 -19.96 -6.53 3.54
C ASP A 508 -21.45 -6.22 3.43
N LEU A 509 -21.98 -6.43 2.22
CA LEU A 509 -23.40 -6.24 1.87
C LEU A 509 -23.88 -7.45 1.07
N ASP A 510 -25.13 -7.86 1.29
CA ASP A 510 -25.80 -8.94 0.59
C ASP A 510 -27.14 -8.46 0.00
N PHE A 511 -27.24 -8.45 -1.33
CA PHE A 511 -28.43 -8.04 -2.06
C PHE A 511 -29.08 -9.21 -2.80
N HIS A 512 -30.38 -9.07 -3.10
CA HIS A 512 -31.14 -10.06 -3.87
C HIS A 512 -30.73 -10.06 -5.35
N SER A 513 -30.55 -8.87 -5.90
CA SER A 513 -30.15 -8.66 -7.29
C SER A 513 -29.06 -7.59 -7.39
N VAL A 514 -28.23 -7.67 -8.42
CA VAL A 514 -27.20 -6.67 -8.73
C VAL A 514 -27.33 -6.22 -10.17
N TYR A 515 -27.36 -4.93 -10.39
CA TYR A 515 -27.29 -4.28 -11.70
C TYR A 515 -25.90 -3.68 -11.87
N ARG A 516 -25.12 -4.15 -12.84
CA ARG A 516 -23.76 -3.65 -13.05
C ARG A 516 -23.61 -3.10 -14.47
N GLU A 517 -23.32 -1.81 -14.59
CA GLU A 517 -22.89 -1.23 -15.85
C GLU A 517 -21.59 -1.91 -16.31
N LEU A 518 -21.49 -2.24 -17.58
CA LEU A 518 -20.40 -3.01 -18.15
C LEU A 518 -19.02 -2.42 -17.80
N ALA A 519 -18.14 -3.27 -17.24
CA ALA A 519 -16.81 -2.96 -16.76
C ALA A 519 -15.83 -4.09 -17.08
N GLY A 520 -14.66 -4.14 -16.46
CA GLY A 520 -13.75 -5.28 -16.52
C GLY A 520 -14.35 -6.53 -15.85
N VAL A 521 -13.96 -7.72 -16.29
CA VAL A 521 -14.43 -9.00 -15.72
C VAL A 521 -14.15 -9.08 -14.22
N ASP A 522 -13.00 -8.59 -13.77
CA ASP A 522 -12.63 -8.50 -12.35
C ASP A 522 -13.66 -7.70 -11.53
N SER A 523 -14.07 -6.55 -12.04
CA SER A 523 -15.10 -5.70 -11.44
C SER A 523 -16.48 -6.36 -11.48
N MET A 524 -16.84 -7.03 -12.60
CA MET A 524 -18.09 -7.77 -12.72
C MET A 524 -18.23 -8.87 -11.68
N ILE A 525 -17.15 -9.63 -11.45
CA ILE A 525 -17.12 -10.71 -10.45
C ILE A 525 -17.18 -10.16 -9.01
N GLN A 526 -16.51 -9.05 -8.73
CA GLN A 526 -16.60 -8.40 -7.43
C GLN A 526 -18.02 -7.89 -7.14
N ALA A 527 -18.68 -7.33 -8.15
CA ALA A 527 -20.09 -6.94 -8.06
C ALA A 527 -21.01 -8.16 -7.82
N ALA A 528 -20.78 -9.27 -8.53
CA ALA A 528 -21.49 -10.53 -8.33
C ALA A 528 -21.32 -11.08 -6.92
N GLY A 529 -20.15 -10.88 -6.31
CA GLY A 529 -19.88 -11.22 -4.90
C GLY A 529 -20.71 -10.44 -3.88
N ARG A 530 -21.56 -9.49 -4.30
CA ARG A 530 -22.54 -8.77 -3.49
C ARG A 530 -23.98 -9.27 -3.69
N CYS A 531 -24.17 -10.21 -4.62
CA CYS A 531 -25.43 -10.86 -4.89
C CYS A 531 -25.47 -12.21 -4.18
N ASN A 532 -26.45 -12.42 -3.29
CA ASN A 532 -26.60 -13.66 -2.54
C ASN A 532 -25.29 -14.09 -1.82
N ARG A 533 -24.62 -13.14 -1.24
CA ARG A 533 -23.29 -13.33 -0.61
C ARG A 533 -23.30 -14.41 0.46
N GLU A 534 -24.34 -14.44 1.27
CA GLU A 534 -24.51 -15.44 2.34
C GLU A 534 -24.97 -16.82 1.82
N GLY A 535 -25.37 -16.90 0.55
CA GLY A 535 -25.83 -18.15 -0.06
C GLY A 535 -27.14 -18.67 0.50
N ILE A 536 -28.00 -17.79 0.95
CA ILE A 536 -29.33 -18.14 1.52
C ILE A 536 -30.32 -18.50 0.41
N ARG A 537 -30.15 -17.93 -0.78
CA ARG A 537 -31.01 -18.12 -1.95
C ARG A 537 -30.36 -19.05 -2.96
N GLU A 538 -31.16 -19.66 -3.82
CA GLU A 538 -30.61 -20.42 -4.93
C GLU A 538 -29.87 -19.50 -5.92
N ALA A 539 -28.75 -19.99 -6.46
CA ALA A 539 -27.94 -19.21 -7.38
C ALA A 539 -28.70 -18.79 -8.66
N LYS A 540 -29.63 -19.65 -9.12
CA LYS A 540 -30.47 -19.38 -10.31
C LYS A 540 -31.47 -18.24 -10.11
N GLU A 541 -31.88 -17.96 -8.87
CA GLU A 541 -32.79 -16.89 -8.51
C GLU A 541 -32.06 -15.57 -8.25
N SER A 542 -30.76 -15.66 -8.01
CA SER A 542 -29.90 -14.51 -7.69
C SER A 542 -29.22 -14.00 -8.95
N LYS A 543 -29.67 -12.87 -9.47
CA LYS A 543 -29.26 -12.38 -10.79
C LYS A 543 -28.32 -11.18 -10.73
N VAL A 544 -27.31 -11.21 -11.58
CA VAL A 544 -26.43 -10.09 -11.84
C VAL A 544 -26.68 -9.60 -13.27
N PHE A 545 -27.42 -8.50 -13.39
CA PHE A 545 -27.76 -7.91 -14.66
C PHE A 545 -26.62 -7.06 -15.19
N ILE A 546 -26.03 -7.48 -16.31
CA ILE A 546 -25.01 -6.70 -17.03
C ILE A 546 -25.73 -5.81 -18.06
N PHE A 547 -25.47 -4.54 -17.98
CA PHE A 547 -26.07 -3.57 -18.91
C PHE A 547 -25.07 -2.53 -19.38
N ARG A 548 -25.41 -1.81 -20.44
CA ARG A 548 -24.69 -0.63 -20.93
C ARG A 548 -25.70 0.46 -21.28
N PHE A 549 -25.29 1.70 -21.20
CA PHE A 549 -26.10 2.80 -21.70
C PHE A 549 -25.84 3.05 -23.18
N GLU A 550 -26.83 3.67 -23.88
CA GLU A 550 -26.68 4.09 -25.26
C GLU A 550 -25.60 5.15 -25.42
N GLU A 551 -25.54 6.09 -24.48
CA GLU A 551 -24.52 7.13 -24.43
C GLU A 551 -23.17 6.56 -24.07
N LYS A 552 -22.20 6.68 -24.98
CA LYS A 552 -20.81 6.32 -24.73
C LYS A 552 -20.16 7.34 -23.80
N GLN A 553 -20.06 7.03 -22.52
CA GLN A 553 -19.20 7.79 -21.63
C GLN A 553 -17.77 7.24 -21.69
N ASN A 554 -16.80 8.14 -21.88
CA ASN A 554 -15.39 7.78 -21.72
C ASN A 554 -15.07 7.63 -20.22
N VAL A 555 -15.03 6.39 -19.74
CA VAL A 555 -14.55 6.09 -18.40
C VAL A 555 -13.02 6.07 -18.45
N LEU A 556 -12.41 7.07 -17.85
CA LEU A 556 -10.95 7.21 -17.82
C LEU A 556 -10.31 5.91 -17.28
N GLY A 557 -9.37 5.35 -18.04
CA GLY A 557 -8.56 4.18 -17.63
C GLY A 557 -9.24 2.81 -17.73
N GLN A 558 -10.56 2.72 -18.06
CA GLN A 558 -11.28 1.42 -18.09
C GLN A 558 -11.65 0.95 -19.51
N ARG A 559 -11.33 1.70 -20.54
CA ARG A 559 -11.76 1.39 -21.92
C ARG A 559 -11.29 0.00 -22.38
N GLN A 560 -10.04 -0.33 -22.16
CA GLN A 560 -9.47 -1.62 -22.58
C GLN A 560 -10.13 -2.78 -21.84
N GLN A 561 -10.35 -2.65 -20.52
CA GLN A 561 -11.04 -3.66 -19.70
C GLN A 561 -12.46 -3.90 -20.23
N ILE A 562 -13.20 -2.83 -20.50
CA ILE A 562 -14.56 -2.91 -21.05
C ILE A 562 -14.57 -3.57 -22.44
N ASP A 563 -13.63 -3.23 -23.31
CA ASP A 563 -13.57 -3.77 -24.67
C ASP A 563 -13.22 -5.27 -24.67
N VAL A 564 -12.32 -5.72 -23.78
CA VAL A 564 -12.04 -7.16 -23.59
C VAL A 564 -13.26 -7.90 -23.05
N THR A 565 -13.95 -7.33 -22.05
CA THR A 565 -15.19 -7.94 -21.51
C THR A 565 -16.27 -8.07 -22.59
N LYS A 566 -16.44 -7.07 -23.46
CA LYS A 566 -17.37 -7.14 -24.60
C LYS A 566 -17.03 -8.27 -25.55
N SER A 567 -15.73 -8.47 -25.86
CA SER A 567 -15.28 -9.55 -26.71
C SER A 567 -15.66 -10.93 -26.13
N LEU A 568 -15.41 -11.13 -24.83
CA LEU A 568 -15.76 -12.39 -24.17
C LEU A 568 -17.27 -12.66 -24.15
N LEU A 569 -18.09 -11.63 -23.92
CA LEU A 569 -19.55 -11.74 -23.98
C LEU A 569 -20.04 -12.04 -25.40
N ALA A 570 -19.42 -11.47 -26.44
CA ALA A 570 -19.75 -11.72 -27.83
C ALA A 570 -19.41 -13.16 -28.24
N ASP A 571 -18.36 -13.75 -27.65
CA ASP A 571 -17.97 -15.14 -27.81
C ASP A 571 -18.88 -16.12 -27.04
N GLY A 572 -19.91 -15.61 -26.34
CA GLY A 572 -20.84 -16.41 -25.54
C GLY A 572 -20.24 -17.04 -24.29
N ARG A 573 -19.11 -16.52 -23.79
CA ARG A 573 -18.43 -17.04 -22.60
C ARG A 573 -19.13 -16.59 -21.32
N GLU A 574 -19.20 -17.48 -20.35
CA GLU A 574 -19.64 -17.13 -19.00
C GLU A 574 -18.53 -16.44 -18.24
N LEU A 575 -18.77 -15.21 -17.74
CA LEU A 575 -17.75 -14.37 -17.10
C LEU A 575 -17.25 -14.94 -15.77
N SER A 576 -18.03 -15.78 -15.09
CA SER A 576 -17.66 -16.39 -13.81
C SER A 576 -16.78 -17.61 -13.92
N ASP A 577 -16.55 -18.15 -15.12
CA ASP A 577 -15.74 -19.32 -15.31
C ASP A 577 -14.24 -19.01 -15.23
N MET A 578 -13.46 -19.89 -14.60
CA MET A 578 -12.02 -19.70 -14.44
C MET A 578 -11.28 -19.53 -15.77
N GLU A 579 -11.70 -20.26 -16.83
CA GLU A 579 -11.13 -20.12 -18.17
C GLU A 579 -11.39 -18.73 -18.77
N SER A 580 -12.62 -18.21 -18.62
CA SER A 580 -13.00 -16.87 -19.09
C SER A 580 -12.24 -15.78 -18.35
N ILE A 581 -12.04 -15.94 -17.05
CA ILE A 581 -11.24 -15.03 -16.22
C ILE A 581 -9.77 -15.04 -16.69
N ALA A 582 -9.18 -16.22 -16.87
CA ALA A 582 -7.81 -16.33 -17.35
C ALA A 582 -7.64 -15.70 -18.73
N LYS A 583 -8.58 -15.93 -19.64
CA LYS A 583 -8.60 -15.35 -21.00
C LYS A 583 -8.72 -13.84 -20.96
N TYR A 584 -9.54 -13.30 -20.06
CA TYR A 584 -9.66 -11.84 -19.87
C TYR A 584 -8.30 -11.21 -19.53
N PHE A 585 -7.60 -11.74 -18.54
CA PHE A 585 -6.31 -11.17 -18.13
C PHE A 585 -5.23 -11.37 -19.21
N GLU A 586 -5.21 -12.50 -19.89
CA GLU A 586 -4.32 -12.74 -21.03
C GLU A 586 -4.50 -11.68 -22.12
N MET A 587 -5.74 -11.46 -22.56
CA MET A 587 -6.06 -10.45 -23.57
C MET A 587 -5.74 -9.03 -23.09
N LEU A 588 -6.11 -8.70 -21.84
CA LEU A 588 -5.86 -7.40 -21.26
C LEU A 588 -4.37 -7.07 -21.19
N TYR A 589 -3.57 -8.00 -20.69
CA TYR A 589 -2.12 -7.81 -20.57
C TYR A 589 -1.43 -7.77 -21.94
N HIS A 590 -1.91 -8.55 -22.91
CA HIS A 590 -1.43 -8.48 -24.28
C HIS A 590 -1.68 -7.09 -24.90
N ILE A 591 -2.89 -6.54 -24.74
CA ILE A 591 -3.24 -5.20 -25.24
C ILE A 591 -2.43 -4.10 -24.53
N LYS A 592 -2.22 -4.25 -23.22
CA LYS A 592 -1.44 -3.27 -22.43
C LYS A 592 0.05 -3.29 -22.79
N GLY A 593 0.64 -4.44 -23.07
CA GLY A 593 2.02 -4.58 -23.55
C GLY A 593 3.04 -3.77 -22.73
N ASP A 594 3.69 -2.77 -23.36
CA ASP A 594 4.68 -1.92 -22.71
C ASP A 594 4.09 -0.92 -21.71
N THR A 595 2.78 -0.65 -21.76
CA THR A 595 2.15 0.24 -20.77
C THR A 595 2.04 -0.40 -19.39
N LEU A 596 2.37 -1.68 -19.23
CA LEU A 596 2.52 -2.35 -17.93
C LEU A 596 3.78 -1.88 -17.14
N ASP A 597 4.61 -1.07 -17.75
CA ASP A 597 5.64 -0.21 -17.13
C ASP A 597 5.59 1.17 -17.77
N LYS A 598 4.49 1.89 -17.58
CA LYS A 598 4.15 3.17 -18.24
C LYS A 598 5.23 4.22 -18.11
N LYS A 599 5.93 4.26 -16.98
CA LYS A 599 7.03 5.20 -16.69
C LYS A 599 8.42 4.63 -17.00
N LYS A 600 8.48 3.42 -17.58
CA LYS A 600 9.75 2.74 -17.93
C LYS A 600 10.70 2.60 -16.74
N ILE A 601 10.16 2.27 -15.57
CA ILE A 601 10.92 2.12 -14.32
C ILE A 601 12.01 1.07 -14.47
N MET A 602 11.70 -0.07 -15.11
CA MET A 602 12.70 -1.14 -15.32
C MET A 602 13.87 -0.71 -16.22
N ALA A 603 13.65 0.23 -17.13
CA ALA A 603 14.71 0.76 -17.99
C ALA A 603 15.76 1.57 -17.19
N GLU A 604 15.42 2.12 -16.03
CA GLU A 604 16.36 2.79 -15.13
C GLU A 604 17.33 1.80 -14.45
N PHE A 605 17.05 0.50 -14.52
CA PHE A 605 17.85 -0.57 -13.95
C PHE A 605 18.30 -1.62 -14.98
N THR A 606 18.40 -1.25 -16.24
CA THR A 606 18.88 -2.12 -17.32
C THR A 606 20.16 -1.54 -17.92
N ASP A 607 21.22 -2.32 -17.99
CA ASP A 607 22.53 -1.95 -18.57
C ASP A 607 23.17 -0.67 -17.98
N LYS A 608 22.87 -0.36 -16.72
CA LYS A 608 23.33 0.87 -16.05
C LYS A 608 24.71 0.76 -15.42
N LYS A 609 25.26 -0.45 -15.25
CA LYS A 609 26.58 -0.68 -14.62
C LYS A 609 26.71 0.04 -13.26
N ALA A 610 25.71 -0.14 -12.41
CA ALA A 610 25.60 0.48 -11.09
C ALA A 610 25.50 2.03 -11.07
N LYS A 611 25.03 2.64 -12.15
CA LYS A 611 24.78 4.10 -12.25
C LYS A 611 23.29 4.35 -12.19
N TYR A 612 22.70 4.29 -11.01
CA TYR A 612 21.25 4.32 -10.81
C TYR A 612 20.74 5.72 -10.47
N ASN A 613 19.49 5.98 -10.88
CA ASN A 613 18.79 7.24 -10.65
C ASN A 613 17.67 7.00 -9.63
N PHE A 614 18.05 6.86 -8.34
CA PHE A 614 17.11 6.52 -7.28
C PHE A 614 16.07 7.63 -7.01
N ALA A 615 16.48 8.90 -7.06
CA ALA A 615 15.60 10.03 -6.83
C ALA A 615 14.58 10.17 -7.97
N LYS A 616 15.03 10.00 -9.23
CA LYS A 616 14.16 9.96 -10.39
C LYS A 616 13.11 8.86 -10.30
N VAL A 617 13.54 7.62 -10.02
CA VAL A 617 12.61 6.49 -9.85
C VAL A 617 11.64 6.75 -8.71
N GLY A 618 12.10 7.22 -7.55
CA GLY A 618 11.24 7.55 -6.41
C GLY A 618 10.22 8.66 -6.69
N LYS A 619 10.49 9.54 -7.64
CA LYS A 619 9.55 10.57 -8.12
C LYS A 619 8.56 10.02 -9.13
N GLU A 620 9.01 9.16 -10.05
CA GLU A 620 8.19 8.63 -11.15
C GLU A 620 7.31 7.46 -10.74
N PHE A 621 7.77 6.61 -9.80
CA PHE A 621 6.98 5.51 -9.27
C PHE A 621 5.93 6.02 -8.29
N ARG A 622 4.75 6.35 -8.81
CA ARG A 622 3.59 6.83 -8.06
C ARG A 622 2.37 6.05 -8.48
N LEU A 623 1.81 5.28 -7.56
CA LEU A 623 0.64 4.44 -7.82
C LEU A 623 -0.66 5.23 -7.83
N ILE A 624 -0.69 6.35 -7.11
CA ILE A 624 -1.80 7.31 -7.15
C ILE A 624 -1.34 8.49 -7.98
N GLU A 625 -1.92 8.66 -9.18
CA GLU A 625 -1.69 9.85 -10.00
C GLU A 625 -2.33 11.07 -9.31
N GLN A 626 -1.58 12.18 -9.22
CA GLN A 626 -2.04 13.42 -8.60
C GLN A 626 -2.92 14.26 -9.55
N ASN A 627 -3.91 13.62 -10.20
CA ASN A 627 -4.88 14.31 -11.06
C ASN A 627 -6.16 14.69 -10.29
N THR A 628 -6.04 14.76 -8.97
CA THR A 628 -7.16 15.07 -8.08
C THR A 628 -6.75 16.09 -7.04
N LYS A 629 -7.70 16.95 -6.68
CA LYS A 629 -7.56 17.94 -5.60
C LYS A 629 -8.42 17.55 -4.41
N THR A 630 -7.96 17.91 -3.23
CA THR A 630 -8.66 17.62 -1.98
C THR A 630 -9.49 18.81 -1.53
N ILE A 631 -10.77 18.55 -1.24
CA ILE A 631 -11.71 19.53 -0.70
C ILE A 631 -12.15 19.07 0.68
N PHE A 632 -11.94 19.90 1.68
CA PHE A 632 -12.44 19.72 3.03
C PHE A 632 -13.90 20.17 3.11
N VAL A 633 -14.77 19.29 3.63
CA VAL A 633 -16.22 19.54 3.75
C VAL A 633 -16.55 19.86 5.19
N ASN A 634 -16.87 21.12 5.45
CA ASN A 634 -17.14 21.68 6.78
C ASN A 634 -18.64 21.75 7.09
N CYS A 635 -19.39 20.67 6.83
CA CYS A 635 -20.84 20.62 7.07
C CYS A 635 -21.24 20.07 8.45
N GLU A 636 -20.31 19.49 9.20
CA GLU A 636 -20.54 19.01 10.57
C GLU A 636 -19.80 19.88 11.59
N LYS A 637 -20.34 20.02 12.81
CA LYS A 637 -19.74 20.79 13.91
C LYS A 637 -18.30 20.37 14.21
N GLN A 638 -18.02 19.06 14.22
CA GLN A 638 -16.69 18.54 14.46
C GLN A 638 -15.72 18.89 13.31
N ALA A 639 -16.21 18.96 12.08
CA ALA A 639 -15.41 19.41 10.94
C ALA A 639 -15.06 20.91 11.06
N ASP A 640 -16.01 21.76 11.49
CA ASP A 640 -15.74 23.18 11.76
C ASP A 640 -14.67 23.36 12.85
N GLU A 641 -14.72 22.59 13.94
CA GLU A 641 -13.72 22.62 15.02
C GLU A 641 -12.32 22.24 14.51
N ILE A 642 -12.23 21.20 13.67
CA ILE A 642 -10.96 20.79 13.03
C ILE A 642 -10.44 21.90 12.11
N LEU A 643 -11.31 22.50 11.30
CA LEU A 643 -10.94 23.58 10.39
C LEU A 643 -10.42 24.82 11.14
N CYS A 644 -11.07 25.21 12.21
CA CYS A 644 -10.61 26.30 13.09
C CYS A 644 -9.23 25.97 13.68
N SER A 645 -9.04 24.75 14.18
CA SER A 645 -7.75 24.30 14.71
C SER A 645 -6.63 24.31 13.66
N LEU A 646 -6.93 23.94 12.41
CA LEU A 646 -5.98 24.01 11.30
C LEU A 646 -5.57 25.45 10.98
N LYS A 647 -6.53 26.37 10.98
CA LYS A 647 -6.28 27.80 10.71
C LYS A 647 -5.49 28.50 11.84
N GLU A 648 -5.75 28.13 13.11
CA GLU A 648 -5.14 28.76 14.28
C GLU A 648 -3.77 28.16 14.65
N ARG A 649 -3.64 26.83 14.63
CA ARG A 649 -2.47 26.11 15.15
C ARG A 649 -1.55 25.58 14.05
N GLY A 650 -1.93 25.76 12.79
CA GLY A 650 -1.19 25.28 11.63
C GLY A 650 -1.46 23.80 11.30
N PHE A 651 -0.86 23.37 10.21
CA PHE A 651 -1.10 22.08 9.56
C PHE A 651 -0.14 21.00 10.09
N THR A 652 -0.39 20.51 11.30
CA THR A 652 0.35 19.36 11.83
C THR A 652 -0.11 18.07 11.13
N ARG A 653 0.75 17.04 11.13
CA ARG A 653 0.40 15.71 10.55
C ARG A 653 -0.87 15.14 11.18
N SER A 654 -1.03 15.25 12.48
CA SER A 654 -2.21 14.79 13.22
C SER A 654 -3.47 15.55 12.79
N ALA A 655 -3.39 16.89 12.71
CA ALA A 655 -4.51 17.71 12.28
C ALA A 655 -4.97 17.42 10.85
N ILE A 656 -4.03 17.22 9.91
CA ILE A 656 -4.33 16.85 8.53
C ILE A 656 -5.01 15.46 8.48
N ARG A 657 -4.56 14.49 9.28
CA ARG A 657 -5.19 13.17 9.36
C ARG A 657 -6.62 13.24 9.90
N LYS A 658 -6.87 14.01 10.96
CA LYS A 658 -8.24 14.24 11.45
C LYS A 658 -9.12 14.90 10.38
N ALA A 659 -8.57 15.83 9.63
CA ALA A 659 -9.26 16.48 8.51
C ALA A 659 -9.57 15.52 7.37
N SER A 660 -8.74 14.50 7.11
CA SER A 660 -8.96 13.55 6.01
C SER A 660 -10.27 12.78 6.10
N HIS A 661 -10.83 12.59 7.31
CA HIS A 661 -12.14 11.97 7.52
C HIS A 661 -13.31 12.81 6.96
N TYR A 662 -13.08 14.09 6.70
CA TYR A 662 -14.03 15.05 6.16
C TYR A 662 -13.63 15.57 4.76
N CYS A 663 -12.64 14.94 4.14
CA CYS A 663 -12.16 15.32 2.83
C CYS A 663 -12.79 14.47 1.71
N ILE A 664 -13.03 15.11 0.59
CA ILE A 664 -13.37 14.45 -0.67
C ILE A 664 -12.29 14.77 -1.70
N THR A 665 -12.17 13.91 -2.71
CA THR A 665 -11.28 14.13 -3.85
C THR A 665 -12.09 14.33 -5.11
N VAL A 666 -11.75 15.37 -5.88
CA VAL A 666 -12.36 15.70 -7.17
C VAL A 666 -11.29 15.74 -8.25
N TYR A 667 -11.64 15.43 -9.49
CA TYR A 667 -10.72 15.56 -10.62
C TYR A 667 -10.46 17.04 -10.93
N ASP A 668 -9.31 17.35 -11.55
CA ASP A 668 -8.90 18.72 -11.89
C ASP A 668 -10.00 19.50 -12.60
N LYS A 669 -10.68 18.88 -13.59
CA LYS A 669 -11.80 19.52 -14.31
C LYS A 669 -13.00 19.87 -13.42
N GLU A 670 -13.31 19.01 -12.44
CA GLU A 670 -14.38 19.27 -11.47
C GLU A 670 -13.95 20.37 -10.50
N PHE A 671 -12.68 20.32 -10.09
CA PHE A 671 -12.06 21.33 -9.24
C PHE A 671 -12.06 22.70 -9.90
N ASP A 672 -11.57 22.83 -11.13
CA ASP A 672 -11.53 24.10 -11.88
C ASP A 672 -12.92 24.73 -12.00
N LYS A 673 -13.95 23.90 -12.23
CA LYS A 673 -15.34 24.35 -12.29
C LYS A 673 -15.81 24.89 -10.92
N LEU A 674 -15.60 24.12 -9.83
CA LEU A 674 -15.98 24.53 -8.48
C LEU A 674 -15.25 25.81 -8.03
N TYR A 675 -13.97 25.92 -8.35
CA TYR A 675 -13.14 27.06 -8.01
C TYR A 675 -13.55 28.31 -8.82
N GLY A 676 -13.77 28.15 -10.13
CA GLY A 676 -14.21 29.24 -11.01
C GLY A 676 -15.58 29.81 -10.64
N LEU A 677 -16.45 28.98 -10.05
CA LEU A 677 -17.76 29.41 -9.53
C LEU A 677 -17.72 29.93 -8.08
N GLY A 678 -16.53 29.98 -7.46
CA GLY A 678 -16.36 30.45 -6.09
C GLY A 678 -16.99 29.57 -5.01
N MET A 679 -17.24 28.27 -5.34
CA MET A 679 -17.86 27.32 -4.42
C MET A 679 -16.85 26.73 -3.42
N ILE A 680 -15.56 26.81 -3.70
CA ILE A 680 -14.46 26.40 -2.86
C ILE A 680 -13.44 27.53 -2.73
N GLN A 681 -12.67 27.50 -1.64
CA GLN A 681 -11.59 28.46 -1.40
C GLN A 681 -10.40 27.78 -0.72
N PRO A 682 -9.14 28.31 -0.86
CA PRO A 682 -8.00 27.81 -0.12
C PRO A 682 -8.25 27.92 1.40
N VAL A 683 -7.82 26.92 2.16
CA VAL A 683 -7.90 26.96 3.64
C VAL A 683 -6.84 27.91 4.21
N SER A 684 -5.66 27.99 3.59
CA SER A 684 -4.58 28.92 3.92
C SER A 684 -3.80 29.25 2.65
N GLU A 685 -3.23 30.48 2.60
CA GLU A 685 -2.32 30.90 1.51
C GLU A 685 -0.97 30.16 1.56
N ASP A 686 -0.58 29.65 2.73
CA ASP A 686 0.70 28.96 2.96
C ASP A 686 0.71 27.49 2.52
N ILE A 687 -0.46 26.92 2.16
CA ILE A 687 -0.58 25.51 1.77
C ILE A 687 -1.22 25.37 0.39
N GLU A 688 -0.40 24.94 -0.54
CA GLU A 688 -0.88 24.54 -1.85
C GLU A 688 -1.74 23.26 -1.75
N ASP A 689 -2.82 23.23 -2.55
CA ASP A 689 -3.65 22.03 -2.77
C ASP A 689 -4.57 21.57 -1.62
N PHE A 690 -4.88 22.43 -0.62
CA PHE A 690 -5.87 22.14 0.41
C PHE A 690 -6.98 23.22 0.42
N TYR A 691 -8.20 22.81 0.08
CA TYR A 691 -9.35 23.71 -0.13
C TYR A 691 -10.49 23.34 0.80
N GLU A 692 -11.31 24.33 1.18
CA GLU A 692 -12.56 24.12 1.92
C GLU A 692 -13.78 24.41 1.05
N LEU A 693 -14.88 23.72 1.32
CA LEU A 693 -16.16 23.96 0.69
C LEU A 693 -16.78 25.24 1.25
N LYS A 694 -16.92 26.29 0.42
CA LYS A 694 -17.52 27.58 0.79
C LYS A 694 -19.04 27.55 0.70
N ASP A 695 -19.58 27.00 -0.40
CA ASP A 695 -21.04 26.83 -0.57
C ASP A 695 -21.47 25.46 0.00
N ARG A 696 -21.82 25.46 1.28
CA ARG A 696 -22.24 24.26 2.03
C ARG A 696 -23.52 23.62 1.48
N ASN A 697 -24.37 24.38 0.76
CA ASN A 697 -25.60 23.85 0.15
C ASN A 697 -25.33 22.85 -0.99
N ARG A 698 -24.10 22.80 -1.48
CA ARG A 698 -23.65 21.82 -2.49
C ARG A 698 -23.32 20.46 -1.93
N TYR A 699 -23.33 20.31 -0.63
CA TYR A 699 -23.12 19.02 0.03
C TYR A 699 -24.38 18.61 0.79
N THR A 700 -24.95 17.47 0.42
CA THR A 700 -26.15 16.95 1.06
C THR A 700 -25.88 15.58 1.71
N GLU A 701 -26.75 15.20 2.66
CA GLU A 701 -26.71 13.90 3.34
C GLU A 701 -27.04 12.74 2.38
N GLU A 702 -27.74 13.00 1.29
CA GLU A 702 -28.20 11.98 0.36
C GLU A 702 -27.15 11.64 -0.71
N ILE A 703 -26.46 12.63 -1.27
CA ILE A 703 -25.59 12.42 -2.43
C ILE A 703 -24.14 12.89 -2.22
N GLY A 704 -23.83 13.53 -1.07
CA GLY A 704 -22.54 14.16 -0.87
C GLY A 704 -22.40 15.45 -1.69
N LEU A 705 -21.18 15.73 -2.20
CA LEU A 705 -20.95 16.89 -3.05
C LEU A 705 -21.69 16.71 -4.39
N GLU A 706 -22.55 17.65 -4.71
CA GLU A 706 -23.27 17.68 -5.98
C GLU A 706 -22.31 18.00 -7.13
N LEU A 707 -22.31 17.15 -8.18
CA LEU A 707 -21.38 17.25 -9.31
C LEU A 707 -22.01 17.79 -10.58
N GLU A 708 -23.35 17.81 -10.67
CA GLU A 708 -24.10 18.41 -11.76
C GLU A 708 -24.87 19.63 -11.24
N PHE A 709 -24.53 20.79 -11.75
CA PHE A 709 -25.22 22.04 -11.51
C PHE A 709 -25.27 22.84 -12.82
N ASP A 710 -26.39 23.54 -13.04
CA ASP A 710 -26.54 24.46 -14.16
C ASP A 710 -25.45 25.53 -14.06
N ASP A 711 -24.65 25.62 -15.10
CA ASP A 711 -23.71 26.72 -15.27
C ASP A 711 -24.55 27.95 -15.58
N GLY A 712 -25.30 28.50 -14.65
CA GLY A 712 -26.16 29.63 -14.89
C GLY A 712 -25.52 30.58 -15.90
N VAL A 713 -25.86 30.43 -17.16
CA VAL A 713 -25.49 31.38 -18.20
C VAL A 713 -26.20 32.65 -17.79
N ALA A 714 -25.50 33.52 -17.11
CA ALA A 714 -25.95 34.86 -16.90
C ALA A 714 -26.11 35.49 -18.31
N LEU A 715 -27.27 35.38 -18.84
CA LEU A 715 -27.69 36.21 -19.98
C LEU A 715 -27.74 37.65 -19.46
N PHE A 716 -26.56 38.30 -19.50
CA PHE A 716 -26.52 39.75 -19.44
C PHE A 716 -27.18 40.28 -20.72
N PHE A 717 -28.41 40.72 -20.59
CA PHE A 717 -29.06 41.57 -21.56
C PHE A 717 -28.56 43.04 -21.38
#